data_f82a5ae5b494f8b1d5ab90de187f7636
#
_entry.id   f82a5ae5b494f8b1d5ab90de187f7636
#
_cell.length_a   1.000
_cell.length_b   1.000
_cell.length_c   1.000
_cell.angle_alpha   90.00
_cell.angle_beta   90.00
_cell.angle_gamma   90.00
#
_symmetry.space_group_name_H-M   'P 1'
#
loop_
_entity.id
_entity.type
_entity.pdbx_description
1 polymer ?
#
loop_
_entity_poly.entity_id
_entity_poly.type
_entity_poly.pdbx_seq_one_letter_code
_entity_poly.pdbx_strand_id
1 'polypeptide(L)'
;MLTESIKQRIVSGLIEEISVLDPLHLELAGHGLVELLENKRLLHHGINKNYKFVGYTVDSFSDDSTIIAQYSTEGSYFEDTGKDGVAVYEKIEKDVQSAEKHRPPTGATKIYLVSTNEEIPSFRAKFNGTPLAQKLGEALVILDARELAKRIYDLSVDRPDAAAFFCEFFPEFGQALENFEYFGRLPARCANHQSNEAVLTALRSHFARGHSVAVLHGLSGSGKTQAAIDFVHTETANFDNYIWLASGDWNPDVPLSAVTRRRGGRPLNVVGSFNSVKTILVVDRLDQAVAPAVFAELQRGFDKGGVVIVTSQVAVPGADSHVPIPRVSRDVAMRILGEDPAQAREISEQFVDACRFLPLVLATAKSVIESQGIPRDAFYKEVLTSPDALSGDDGISILRSILSRLDGTPFSALQKIANTGLGMHDGGFLGHFIGHVPKLELQKLAFLSPASAPGILLVHDLVCRAVRMADGTADLAMEIERYIDQLQGEMTPSVLRQIHLSRTQLLEEHHRRGERDPDWLLYALLQIEEVKQEVFGVYARRPIVPDGSLAALMSTIDAREQYAYTLDHQERPAYYATCAQEYLHALGTTQGRNRAELLHHLGKAYRRSGEIDKALATFQQLLEFEPTWHATHGQIAHLGAQRDANEQAKEAGQRSLRQLVTQMVDGPTAVPLRVAMAALSNLRSYAELTEELNADEQSINALGEVISQSALEGLEQFYDAFFAFTSKFSYRHPRTSFELVTAVGGMFEVSPASIGKNHLLSVSESLANVAQSAQRSGDEALARRLSGLSLVYAETLLAAGVPNSYTARGVAKAFTIAGDPARALQIITAVPAGQVNHWLLYRRAEAELALELPQSLETAREALAGALDDSRAEMHLASYFDMLSRCLKHTEDIHGAIEQARLAIAHSNEGQFRQELIERLNALELLISR
;
A
#
# COMPACT_ATOMS: atom_id res chain seq x y z
N MET A 1 7.51 6.66 -10.52
CA MET A 1 8.73 6.58 -9.68
C MET A 1 8.34 7.00 -8.28
N LEU A 2 8.64 6.20 -7.25
CA LEU A 2 8.39 6.60 -5.87
C LEU A 2 9.25 7.82 -5.55
N THR A 3 8.73 8.77 -4.77
CA THR A 3 9.52 9.91 -4.32
C THR A 3 10.67 9.41 -3.44
N GLU A 4 11.80 10.11 -3.42
CA GLU A 4 12.97 9.73 -2.61
C GLU A 4 12.61 9.60 -1.11
N SER A 5 11.69 10.41 -0.64
CA SER A 5 11.19 10.35 0.73
C SER A 5 10.40 9.06 1.04
N ILE A 6 9.54 8.62 0.12
CA ILE A 6 8.85 7.32 0.29
C ILE A 6 9.87 6.17 0.29
N LYS A 7 10.87 6.25 -0.60
CA LYS A 7 11.98 5.29 -0.61
C LYS A 7 12.70 5.23 0.73
N GLN A 8 13.10 6.38 1.27
CA GLN A 8 13.79 6.46 2.57
C GLN A 8 12.96 5.88 3.70
N ARG A 9 11.66 6.16 3.69
CA ARG A 9 10.71 5.64 4.68
C ARG A 9 10.62 4.11 4.65
N ILE A 10 10.43 3.54 3.46
CA ILE A 10 10.36 2.08 3.29
C ILE A 10 11.68 1.44 3.71
N VAL A 11 12.81 2.03 3.31
CA VAL A 11 14.15 1.54 3.68
C VAL A 11 14.38 1.62 5.18
N SER A 12 13.93 2.68 5.87
CA SER A 12 14.06 2.80 7.33
C SER A 12 13.28 1.72 8.08
N GLY A 13 12.02 1.46 7.68
CA GLY A 13 11.25 0.35 8.26
C GLY A 13 11.91 -1.01 8.01
N LEU A 14 12.47 -1.21 6.82
CA LEU A 14 13.18 -2.45 6.51
C LEU A 14 14.46 -2.63 7.34
N ILE A 15 15.18 -1.54 7.68
CA ILE A 15 16.33 -1.61 8.59
C ILE A 15 15.88 -2.11 9.97
N GLU A 16 14.74 -1.65 10.48
CA GLU A 16 14.19 -2.12 11.75
C GLU A 16 13.87 -3.62 11.70
N GLU A 17 13.20 -4.11 10.64
CA GLU A 17 12.93 -5.53 10.46
C GLU A 17 14.21 -6.37 10.35
N ILE A 18 15.24 -5.87 9.64
CA ILE A 18 16.55 -6.54 9.53
C ILE A 18 17.21 -6.65 10.91
N SER A 19 17.14 -5.60 11.74
CA SER A 19 17.82 -5.55 13.04
C SER A 19 17.36 -6.61 14.04
N VAL A 20 16.13 -7.14 13.85
CA VAL A 20 15.52 -8.15 14.74
C VAL A 20 15.53 -9.56 14.14
N LEU A 21 16.15 -9.76 12.96
CA LEU A 21 16.28 -11.10 12.38
C LEU A 21 17.11 -12.02 13.27
N ASP A 22 16.64 -13.25 13.41
CA ASP A 22 17.46 -14.31 13.99
C ASP A 22 18.52 -14.79 12.98
N PRO A 23 19.54 -15.52 13.44
CA PRO A 23 20.64 -15.98 12.58
C PRO A 23 20.17 -16.82 11.37
N LEU A 24 19.13 -17.66 11.52
CA LEU A 24 18.60 -18.49 10.45
C LEU A 24 17.97 -17.64 9.32
N HIS A 25 17.12 -16.69 9.69
CA HIS A 25 16.46 -15.85 8.71
C HIS A 25 17.43 -14.88 8.04
N LEU A 26 18.46 -14.38 8.76
CA LEU A 26 19.53 -13.60 8.15
C LEU A 26 20.32 -14.42 7.12
N GLU A 27 20.70 -15.66 7.45
CA GLU A 27 21.41 -16.53 6.51
C GLU A 27 20.59 -16.80 5.25
N LEU A 28 19.31 -17.11 5.38
CA LEU A 28 18.43 -17.39 4.23
C LEU A 28 18.17 -16.13 3.38
N ALA A 29 17.86 -15.00 3.99
CA ALA A 29 17.63 -13.74 3.27
C ALA A 29 18.92 -13.22 2.61
N GLY A 30 20.05 -13.27 3.34
CA GLY A 30 21.36 -12.86 2.85
C GLY A 30 21.89 -13.75 1.72
N HIS A 31 21.70 -15.07 1.82
CA HIS A 31 22.01 -16.02 0.76
C HIS A 31 21.25 -15.68 -0.53
N GLY A 32 19.94 -15.52 -0.46
CA GLY A 32 19.15 -15.14 -1.63
C GLY A 32 19.53 -13.78 -2.19
N LEU A 33 19.88 -12.81 -1.32
CA LEU A 33 20.36 -11.51 -1.78
C LEU A 33 21.66 -11.64 -2.60
N VAL A 34 22.65 -12.38 -2.11
CA VAL A 34 23.93 -12.54 -2.81
C VAL A 34 23.72 -13.29 -4.13
N GLU A 35 22.87 -14.32 -4.17
CA GLU A 35 22.51 -14.98 -5.43
C GLU A 35 21.91 -14.00 -6.45
N LEU A 36 21.01 -13.11 -6.00
CA LEU A 36 20.37 -12.12 -6.87
C LEU A 36 21.34 -11.02 -7.34
N LEU A 37 22.25 -10.56 -6.47
CA LEU A 37 23.23 -9.53 -6.81
C LEU A 37 24.27 -10.03 -7.81
N GLU A 38 24.73 -11.27 -7.65
CA GLU A 38 25.77 -11.85 -8.50
C GLU A 38 25.19 -12.63 -9.70
N ASN A 39 23.87 -12.79 -9.75
CA ASN A 39 23.19 -13.63 -10.73
C ASN A 39 23.81 -15.03 -10.84
N LYS A 40 24.16 -15.61 -9.70
CA LYS A 40 24.91 -16.85 -9.58
C LYS A 40 24.36 -17.70 -8.45
N ARG A 41 24.24 -19.00 -8.71
CA ARG A 41 23.79 -19.95 -7.68
C ARG A 41 24.84 -20.13 -6.61
N LEU A 42 24.42 -20.11 -5.35
CA LEU A 42 25.23 -20.43 -4.19
C LEU A 42 24.79 -21.75 -3.55
N LEU A 43 25.71 -22.44 -2.93
CA LEU A 43 25.46 -23.56 -2.04
C LEU A 43 25.39 -23.04 -0.60
N HIS A 44 24.35 -23.41 0.11
CA HIS A 44 24.16 -23.06 1.52
C HIS A 44 24.65 -24.19 2.41
N HIS A 45 25.63 -23.91 3.26
CA HIS A 45 26.25 -24.90 4.17
C HIS A 45 26.10 -24.57 5.64
N GLY A 46 25.60 -23.38 5.99
CA GLY A 46 25.43 -22.94 7.39
C GLY A 46 24.37 -23.75 8.16
N ILE A 47 23.46 -24.44 7.46
CA ILE A 47 22.33 -25.14 8.06
C ILE A 47 22.23 -26.56 7.52
N ASN A 48 22.02 -27.57 8.41
CA ASN A 48 21.80 -28.94 8.00
C ASN A 48 20.31 -29.20 7.69
N LYS A 49 20.00 -30.42 7.19
CA LYS A 49 18.63 -30.87 6.85
C LYS A 49 17.61 -30.80 8.01
N ASN A 50 18.06 -30.60 9.24
CA ASN A 50 17.23 -30.46 10.44
C ASN A 50 17.19 -29.01 10.95
N TYR A 51 17.56 -28.03 10.13
CA TYR A 51 17.62 -26.60 10.47
C TYR A 51 18.52 -26.28 11.66
N LYS A 52 19.55 -27.11 11.94
CA LYS A 52 20.53 -26.82 12.97
C LYS A 52 21.78 -26.26 12.31
N PHE A 53 22.32 -25.21 12.91
CA PHE A 53 23.62 -24.65 12.51
C PHE A 53 24.69 -25.73 12.52
N VAL A 54 25.41 -25.78 11.43
CA VAL A 54 26.58 -26.69 11.28
C VAL A 54 27.79 -25.81 11.36
N GLY A 55 28.58 -25.96 12.42
CA GLY A 55 29.78 -25.17 12.67
C GLY A 55 30.91 -25.42 11.66
N TYR A 56 30.58 -25.28 10.37
CA TYR A 56 31.55 -25.33 9.29
C TYR A 56 31.97 -23.91 8.88
N THR A 57 33.04 -23.82 8.16
CA THR A 57 33.87 -22.64 7.98
C THR A 57 33.31 -21.57 7.09
N VAL A 58 32.25 -21.82 6.33
CA VAL A 58 31.58 -20.85 5.43
C VAL A 58 30.09 -21.12 5.36
N ASP A 59 29.26 -20.06 5.37
CA ASP A 59 27.83 -20.21 5.37
C ASP A 59 27.31 -20.44 3.94
N SER A 60 27.81 -19.69 2.96
CA SER A 60 27.43 -19.85 1.55
C SER A 60 28.61 -19.64 0.60
N PHE A 61 28.63 -20.38 -0.51
CA PHE A 61 29.62 -20.20 -1.56
C PHE A 61 29.13 -20.68 -2.92
N SER A 62 29.65 -20.12 -4.03
CA SER A 62 29.37 -20.59 -5.39
C SER A 62 30.13 -21.89 -5.70
N ASP A 63 29.61 -22.72 -6.64
CA ASP A 63 30.23 -24.00 -7.03
C ASP A 63 31.74 -23.87 -7.38
N ASP A 64 32.12 -22.75 -8.00
CA ASP A 64 33.52 -22.45 -8.35
C ASP A 64 34.26 -21.72 -7.22
N SER A 65 33.64 -21.52 -6.06
CA SER A 65 34.16 -20.80 -4.91
C SER A 65 34.69 -19.39 -5.21
N THR A 66 34.21 -18.75 -6.28
CA THR A 66 34.55 -17.37 -6.62
C THR A 66 33.78 -16.35 -5.80
N ILE A 67 32.64 -16.75 -5.22
CA ILE A 67 31.81 -15.94 -4.33
C ILE A 67 31.65 -16.71 -3.03
N ILE A 68 31.88 -16.03 -1.92
CA ILE A 68 31.75 -16.58 -0.56
C ILE A 68 30.94 -15.56 0.25
N ALA A 69 30.03 -16.02 1.09
CA ALA A 69 29.27 -15.16 1.99
C ALA A 69 29.25 -15.69 3.42
N GLN A 70 29.35 -14.78 4.37
CA GLN A 70 29.25 -15.01 5.81
C GLN A 70 28.17 -14.08 6.38
N TYR A 71 27.41 -14.57 7.34
CA TYR A 71 26.27 -13.86 7.92
C TYR A 71 26.44 -13.76 9.45
N SER A 72 26.14 -12.60 10.03
CA SER A 72 26.31 -12.40 11.47
C SER A 72 25.26 -11.47 12.06
N THR A 73 24.63 -11.94 13.15
CA THR A 73 23.72 -11.14 13.99
C THR A 73 24.40 -10.61 15.26
N GLU A 74 25.73 -10.77 15.37
CA GLU A 74 26.48 -10.33 16.56
C GLU A 74 26.48 -8.81 16.70
N GLY A 75 25.97 -8.29 17.83
CA GLY A 75 25.83 -6.86 18.08
C GLY A 75 27.14 -6.06 18.03
N SER A 76 28.28 -6.70 18.35
CA SER A 76 29.61 -6.08 18.32
C SER A 76 30.32 -6.20 16.95
N TYR A 77 29.62 -6.54 15.88
CA TYR A 77 30.23 -6.84 14.57
C TYR A 77 31.11 -5.70 14.03
N PHE A 78 30.71 -4.45 14.24
CA PHE A 78 31.42 -3.27 13.77
C PHE A 78 32.19 -2.54 14.89
N GLU A 79 32.29 -3.14 16.08
CA GLU A 79 33.03 -2.56 17.21
C GLU A 79 34.55 -2.72 17.05
N ASP A 80 35.27 -1.64 17.30
CA ASP A 80 36.72 -1.61 17.35
C ASP A 80 37.20 -2.08 18.73
N THR A 81 37.81 -3.25 18.77
CA THR A 81 38.40 -3.86 19.97
C THR A 81 39.89 -3.57 20.12
N GLY A 82 40.45 -2.71 19.24
CA GLY A 82 41.87 -2.41 19.18
C GLY A 82 42.41 -1.74 20.43
N LYS A 83 43.68 -2.06 20.75
CA LYS A 83 44.47 -1.44 21.82
C LYS A 83 45.60 -0.65 21.18
N ASP A 84 46.09 0.37 21.86
CA ASP A 84 47.24 1.19 21.44
C ASP A 84 47.07 1.90 20.07
N GLY A 85 45.81 2.28 19.74
CA GLY A 85 45.49 3.03 18.52
C GLY A 85 45.45 2.19 17.24
N VAL A 86 45.56 0.88 17.32
CA VAL A 86 45.42 -0.04 16.19
C VAL A 86 44.00 -0.60 16.21
N ALA A 87 43.24 -0.32 15.16
CA ALA A 87 41.87 -0.84 15.01
C ALA A 87 41.93 -2.35 14.73
N VAL A 88 41.14 -3.12 15.49
CA VAL A 88 40.94 -4.57 15.31
C VAL A 88 39.46 -4.89 15.33
N TYR A 89 39.01 -5.67 14.36
CA TYR A 89 37.61 -6.11 14.22
C TYR A 89 37.58 -7.64 14.26
N GLU A 90 37.68 -8.21 15.46
CA GLU A 90 37.91 -9.63 15.70
C GLU A 90 36.95 -10.56 14.96
N LYS A 91 35.63 -10.19 14.94
CA LYS A 91 34.64 -11.02 14.27
C LYS A 91 34.80 -10.98 12.76
N ILE A 92 34.98 -9.79 12.18
CA ILE A 92 35.20 -9.60 10.74
C ILE A 92 36.47 -10.37 10.32
N GLU A 93 37.55 -10.24 11.08
CA GLU A 93 38.80 -10.96 10.80
C GLU A 93 38.60 -12.49 10.80
N LYS A 94 37.86 -13.01 11.78
CA LYS A 94 37.53 -14.44 11.87
C LYS A 94 36.70 -14.92 10.69
N ASP A 95 35.66 -14.17 10.29
CA ASP A 95 34.78 -14.52 9.16
C ASP A 95 35.58 -14.49 7.84
N VAL A 96 36.44 -13.48 7.65
CA VAL A 96 37.32 -13.42 6.48
C VAL A 96 38.31 -14.55 6.46
N GLN A 97 38.95 -14.90 7.60
CA GLN A 97 39.88 -16.05 7.68
C GLN A 97 39.16 -17.35 7.34
N SER A 98 37.90 -17.50 7.75
CA SER A 98 37.11 -18.67 7.40
C SER A 98 36.82 -18.70 5.90
N ALA A 99 36.42 -17.57 5.30
CA ALA A 99 36.20 -17.45 3.86
C ALA A 99 37.48 -17.72 3.05
N GLU A 100 38.66 -17.22 3.49
CA GLU A 100 39.94 -17.41 2.80
C GLU A 100 40.38 -18.87 2.69
N LYS A 101 40.01 -19.72 3.66
CA LYS A 101 40.26 -21.15 3.59
C LYS A 101 39.57 -21.86 2.43
N HIS A 102 38.49 -21.29 1.91
CA HIS A 102 37.73 -21.83 0.78
C HIS A 102 38.08 -21.17 -0.56
N ARG A 103 39.02 -20.22 -0.59
CA ARG A 103 39.45 -19.56 -1.84
C ARG A 103 40.07 -20.55 -2.84
N PRO A 104 39.67 -20.49 -4.12
CA PRO A 104 40.37 -21.22 -5.15
C PRO A 104 41.79 -20.65 -5.31
N PRO A 105 42.78 -21.49 -5.68
CA PRO A 105 44.18 -21.06 -5.80
C PRO A 105 44.45 -19.96 -6.84
N THR A 106 43.48 -19.68 -7.76
CA THR A 106 43.74 -18.91 -8.99
C THR A 106 42.59 -17.97 -9.38
N GLY A 107 41.80 -17.36 -8.50
CA GLY A 107 40.72 -16.50 -8.92
C GLY A 107 40.49 -15.24 -8.09
N ALA A 108 40.04 -14.17 -8.71
CA ALA A 108 39.41 -13.05 -8.00
C ALA A 108 38.20 -13.57 -7.27
N THR A 109 38.14 -13.45 -5.94
CA THR A 109 37.05 -13.92 -5.11
C THR A 109 36.39 -12.72 -4.49
N LYS A 110 35.06 -12.72 -4.51
CA LYS A 110 34.25 -11.77 -3.70
C LYS A 110 33.88 -12.45 -2.38
N ILE A 111 34.13 -11.76 -1.29
CA ILE A 111 33.75 -12.17 0.06
C ILE A 111 32.72 -11.19 0.56
N TYR A 112 31.50 -11.68 0.73
CA TYR A 112 30.38 -10.94 1.30
C TYR A 112 30.35 -11.15 2.82
N LEU A 113 30.30 -10.05 3.57
CA LEU A 113 30.04 -10.04 5.00
C LEU A 113 28.70 -9.32 5.21
N VAL A 114 27.72 -10.04 5.69
CA VAL A 114 26.35 -9.55 5.85
C VAL A 114 26.00 -9.48 7.32
N SER A 115 25.52 -8.33 7.81
CA SER A 115 25.18 -8.16 9.22
C SER A 115 23.83 -7.48 9.40
N THR A 116 23.11 -7.86 10.48
CA THR A 116 21.90 -7.17 10.95
C THR A 116 22.17 -5.83 11.63
N ASN A 117 23.44 -5.51 11.92
CA ASN A 117 23.82 -4.29 12.61
C ASN A 117 24.19 -3.19 11.61
N GLU A 118 23.93 -1.95 11.98
CA GLU A 118 24.41 -0.79 11.22
C GLU A 118 25.87 -0.47 11.56
N GLU A 119 26.62 0.00 10.56
CA GLU A 119 27.98 0.50 10.78
C GLU A 119 27.94 1.74 11.68
N ILE A 120 28.86 1.79 12.63
CA ILE A 120 29.08 3.02 13.40
C ILE A 120 29.76 4.08 12.49
N PRO A 121 29.52 5.39 12.72
CA PRO A 121 30.00 6.46 11.82
C PRO A 121 31.52 6.46 11.57
N SER A 122 32.31 5.98 12.52
CA SER A 122 33.77 5.92 12.41
C SER A 122 34.31 4.63 11.77
N PHE A 123 33.43 3.63 11.50
CA PHE A 123 33.85 2.29 11.06
C PHE A 123 34.65 2.34 9.76
N ARG A 124 34.11 2.88 8.69
CA ARG A 124 34.78 2.91 7.38
C ARG A 124 36.14 3.62 7.41
N ALA A 125 36.21 4.74 8.10
CA ALA A 125 37.46 5.51 8.22
C ALA A 125 38.56 4.69 8.92
N LYS A 126 38.24 3.94 9.97
CA LYS A 126 39.17 3.10 10.70
C LYS A 126 39.46 1.77 9.99
N PHE A 127 38.41 1.11 9.51
CA PHE A 127 38.51 -0.20 8.88
C PHE A 127 39.34 -0.18 7.61
N ASN A 128 39.17 0.83 6.74
CA ASN A 128 39.94 0.97 5.51
C ASN A 128 41.45 1.13 5.77
N GLY A 129 41.84 1.54 6.96
CA GLY A 129 43.24 1.60 7.39
C GLY A 129 43.81 0.27 7.88
N THR A 130 42.98 -0.76 8.07
CA THR A 130 43.46 -2.07 8.57
C THR A 130 44.20 -2.86 7.48
N PRO A 131 45.20 -3.69 7.86
CA PRO A 131 45.90 -4.58 6.93
C PRO A 131 44.93 -5.52 6.17
N LEU A 132 43.86 -5.94 6.82
CA LEU A 132 42.82 -6.79 6.23
C LEU A 132 42.11 -6.10 5.07
N ALA A 133 41.62 -4.87 5.28
CA ALA A 133 40.96 -4.11 4.24
C ALA A 133 41.88 -3.81 3.06
N GLN A 134 43.13 -3.45 3.34
CA GLN A 134 44.14 -3.17 2.30
C GLN A 134 44.51 -4.44 1.49
N LYS A 135 44.57 -5.60 2.14
CA LYS A 135 44.88 -6.90 1.49
C LYS A 135 43.77 -7.32 0.54
N LEU A 136 42.52 -7.14 0.92
CA LEU A 136 41.36 -7.65 0.17
C LEU A 136 40.79 -6.63 -0.83
N GLY A 137 40.92 -5.33 -0.53
CA GLY A 137 40.42 -4.27 -1.42
C GLY A 137 38.97 -4.48 -1.86
N GLU A 138 38.75 -4.43 -3.16
CA GLU A 138 37.41 -4.58 -3.77
C GLU A 138 36.81 -6.00 -3.68
N ALA A 139 37.64 -7.00 -3.30
CA ALA A 139 37.13 -8.36 -3.10
C ALA A 139 36.26 -8.49 -1.85
N LEU A 140 36.37 -7.56 -0.88
CA LEU A 140 35.59 -7.56 0.34
C LEU A 140 34.38 -6.65 0.21
N VAL A 141 33.20 -7.23 0.28
CA VAL A 141 31.91 -6.52 0.24
C VAL A 141 31.23 -6.63 1.59
N ILE A 142 31.08 -5.52 2.29
CA ILE A 142 30.40 -5.45 3.59
C ILE A 142 29.02 -4.86 3.38
N LEU A 143 28.00 -5.63 3.76
CA LEU A 143 26.59 -5.25 3.77
C LEU A 143 26.13 -5.14 5.22
N ASP A 144 26.15 -3.94 5.77
CA ASP A 144 25.50 -3.62 7.03
C ASP A 144 23.98 -3.56 6.87
N ALA A 145 23.23 -3.42 7.95
CA ALA A 145 21.77 -3.40 7.90
C ALA A 145 21.23 -2.34 6.92
N ARG A 146 21.87 -1.19 6.84
CA ARG A 146 21.48 -0.08 5.96
C ARG A 146 21.73 -0.38 4.49
N GLU A 147 22.89 -0.88 4.16
CA GLU A 147 23.23 -1.25 2.78
C GLU A 147 22.43 -2.48 2.35
N LEU A 148 22.20 -3.45 3.26
CA LEU A 148 21.35 -4.60 3.06
C LEU A 148 19.91 -4.15 2.70
N ALA A 149 19.32 -3.26 3.50
CA ALA A 149 17.99 -2.71 3.24
C ALA A 149 17.88 -2.00 1.89
N LYS A 150 18.88 -1.17 1.53
CA LYS A 150 18.88 -0.49 0.24
C LYS A 150 18.93 -1.47 -0.93
N ARG A 151 19.80 -2.49 -0.85
CA ARG A 151 19.93 -3.51 -1.91
C ARG A 151 18.64 -4.31 -2.07
N ILE A 152 18.05 -4.73 -0.95
CA ILE A 152 16.76 -5.44 -0.94
C ILE A 152 15.67 -4.57 -1.57
N TYR A 153 15.57 -3.28 -1.17
CA TYR A 153 14.60 -2.35 -1.73
C TYR A 153 14.79 -2.18 -3.24
N ASP A 154 16.01 -1.85 -3.68
CA ASP A 154 16.28 -1.58 -5.10
C ASP A 154 15.99 -2.84 -5.96
N LEU A 155 16.40 -4.03 -5.51
CA LEU A 155 16.05 -5.28 -6.19
C LEU A 155 14.54 -5.55 -6.20
N SER A 156 13.85 -5.28 -5.09
CA SER A 156 12.41 -5.56 -4.97
C SER A 156 11.55 -4.61 -5.82
N VAL A 157 12.00 -3.38 -6.04
CA VAL A 157 11.31 -2.43 -6.93
C VAL A 157 11.48 -2.81 -8.40
N ASP A 158 12.67 -3.28 -8.77
CA ASP A 158 12.98 -3.60 -10.17
C ASP A 158 12.57 -5.03 -10.55
N ARG A 159 12.47 -5.94 -9.57
CA ARG A 159 12.27 -7.37 -9.78
C ARG A 159 11.18 -7.93 -8.86
N PRO A 160 9.99 -8.24 -9.39
CA PRO A 160 8.90 -8.85 -8.61
C PRO A 160 9.24 -10.20 -7.96
N ASP A 161 10.14 -11.00 -8.57
CA ASP A 161 10.64 -12.24 -7.99
C ASP A 161 11.46 -11.99 -6.72
N ALA A 162 12.31 -10.96 -6.73
CA ALA A 162 13.05 -10.52 -5.55
C ALA A 162 12.09 -9.96 -4.49
N ALA A 163 11.12 -9.15 -4.87
CA ALA A 163 10.10 -8.65 -3.95
C ALA A 163 9.35 -9.80 -3.26
N ALA A 164 8.88 -10.81 -4.02
CA ALA A 164 8.19 -11.97 -3.47
C ALA A 164 9.08 -12.73 -2.48
N PHE A 165 10.36 -12.92 -2.81
CA PHE A 165 11.32 -13.60 -1.95
C PHE A 165 11.54 -12.84 -0.63
N PHE A 166 11.85 -11.53 -0.68
CA PHE A 166 12.16 -10.77 0.52
C PHE A 166 10.94 -10.50 1.41
N CYS A 167 9.74 -10.35 0.84
CA CYS A 167 8.51 -10.17 1.64
C CYS A 167 8.18 -11.35 2.55
N GLU A 168 8.80 -12.52 2.35
CA GLU A 168 8.67 -13.67 3.24
C GLU A 168 9.42 -13.47 4.56
N PHE A 169 10.53 -12.74 4.53
CA PHE A 169 11.35 -12.43 5.71
C PHE A 169 10.96 -11.11 6.36
N PHE A 170 10.41 -10.17 5.58
CA PHE A 170 10.13 -8.81 5.98
C PHE A 170 8.66 -8.47 5.72
N PRO A 171 7.74 -8.86 6.60
CA PRO A 171 6.29 -8.72 6.38
C PRO A 171 5.81 -7.27 6.34
N GLU A 172 6.41 -6.35 7.12
CA GLU A 172 6.04 -4.93 7.08
C GLU A 172 6.55 -4.26 5.81
N PHE A 173 7.76 -4.60 5.39
CA PHE A 173 8.27 -4.22 4.08
C PHE A 173 7.38 -4.74 2.96
N GLY A 174 6.96 -6.01 3.03
CA GLY A 174 6.00 -6.59 2.09
C GLY A 174 4.71 -5.79 2.03
N GLN A 175 4.17 -5.39 3.17
CA GLN A 175 2.98 -4.55 3.23
C GLN A 175 3.22 -3.15 2.64
N ALA A 176 4.34 -2.52 2.94
CA ALA A 176 4.69 -1.23 2.37
C ALA A 176 4.81 -1.31 0.83
N LEU A 177 5.34 -2.40 0.31
CA LEU A 177 5.37 -2.66 -1.13
C LEU A 177 3.98 -2.97 -1.73
N GLU A 178 3.08 -3.67 -1.02
CA GLU A 178 1.70 -3.91 -1.46
C GLU A 178 0.92 -2.62 -1.74
N ASN A 179 1.23 -1.55 -1.03
CA ASN A 179 0.59 -0.25 -1.23
C ASN A 179 0.82 0.32 -2.63
N PHE A 180 1.83 -0.19 -3.35
CA PHE A 180 2.16 0.18 -4.73
C PHE A 180 1.84 -0.93 -5.73
N GLU A 181 1.11 -1.97 -5.33
CA GLU A 181 0.79 -3.16 -6.13
C GLU A 181 0.21 -2.83 -7.51
N TYR A 182 -0.61 -1.79 -7.57
CA TYR A 182 -1.30 -1.38 -8.80
C TYR A 182 -0.62 -0.22 -9.54
N PHE A 183 0.54 0.23 -9.06
CA PHE A 183 1.25 1.39 -9.62
C PHE A 183 2.64 0.98 -10.10
N GLY A 184 2.68 0.46 -11.32
CA GLY A 184 3.93 0.23 -12.02
C GLY A 184 4.69 -1.05 -11.64
N ARG A 185 4.06 -2.02 -10.98
CA ARG A 185 4.67 -3.32 -10.76
C ARG A 185 4.28 -4.30 -11.85
N LEU A 186 5.31 -4.85 -12.45
CA LEU A 186 5.20 -5.85 -13.49
C LEU A 186 5.75 -7.16 -12.96
N PRO A 187 5.02 -8.29 -13.12
CA PRO A 187 5.57 -9.59 -12.80
C PRO A 187 6.86 -9.86 -13.60
N ALA A 188 7.81 -10.57 -12.99
CA ALA A 188 9.04 -10.93 -13.66
C ALA A 188 8.81 -11.87 -14.84
N ARG A 189 9.66 -11.75 -15.86
CA ARG A 189 9.78 -12.81 -16.86
C ARG A 189 10.23 -14.10 -16.19
N CYS A 190 9.71 -15.25 -16.62
CA CYS A 190 10.19 -16.53 -16.12
C CYS A 190 11.69 -16.73 -16.45
N ALA A 191 12.39 -17.49 -15.61
CA ALA A 191 13.85 -17.69 -15.73
C ALA A 191 14.29 -18.20 -17.11
N ASN A 192 13.47 -19.00 -17.78
CA ASN A 192 13.72 -19.55 -19.10
C ASN A 192 12.93 -18.85 -20.22
N HIS A 193 12.61 -17.57 -20.00
CA HIS A 193 11.82 -16.81 -20.96
C HIS A 193 12.49 -16.74 -22.33
N GLN A 194 11.68 -17.06 -23.36
CA GLN A 194 12.04 -16.84 -24.76
C GLN A 194 10.92 -16.00 -25.40
N SER A 195 11.28 -14.89 -25.97
CA SER A 195 10.30 -13.99 -26.59
C SER A 195 9.61 -14.68 -27.78
N ASN A 196 8.30 -14.52 -27.86
CA ASN A 196 7.49 -14.95 -29.01
C ASN A 196 7.16 -13.71 -29.87
N GLU A 197 8.08 -13.34 -30.77
CA GLU A 197 7.93 -12.16 -31.63
C GLU A 197 6.65 -12.17 -32.47
N ALA A 198 6.11 -13.34 -32.80
CA ALA A 198 4.86 -13.44 -33.53
C ALA A 198 3.68 -12.85 -32.74
N VAL A 199 3.64 -13.10 -31.42
CA VAL A 199 2.60 -12.54 -30.53
C VAL A 199 2.81 -11.04 -30.32
N LEU A 200 4.05 -10.60 -30.11
CA LEU A 200 4.36 -9.18 -29.91
C LEU A 200 3.98 -8.37 -31.18
N THR A 201 4.32 -8.89 -32.33
CA THR A 201 3.95 -8.28 -33.61
C THR A 201 2.43 -8.25 -33.82
N ALA A 202 1.72 -9.33 -33.42
CA ALA A 202 0.27 -9.37 -33.51
C ALA A 202 -0.38 -8.33 -32.59
N LEU A 203 0.11 -8.17 -31.33
CA LEU A 203 -0.37 -7.14 -30.41
C LEU A 203 -0.12 -5.72 -30.92
N ARG A 204 1.11 -5.44 -31.40
CA ARG A 204 1.44 -4.14 -32.00
C ARG A 204 0.53 -3.81 -33.18
N SER A 205 0.32 -4.78 -34.06
CA SER A 205 -0.55 -4.61 -35.23
C SER A 205 -2.01 -4.43 -34.83
N HIS A 206 -2.45 -5.08 -33.78
CA HIS A 206 -3.79 -4.97 -33.23
C HIS A 206 -4.06 -3.55 -32.71
N PHE A 207 -3.19 -3.03 -31.85
CA PHE A 207 -3.32 -1.67 -31.34
C PHE A 207 -3.11 -0.59 -32.42
N ALA A 208 -2.23 -0.82 -33.39
CA ALA A 208 -2.02 0.10 -34.51
C ALA A 208 -3.26 0.24 -35.41
N ARG A 209 -4.18 -0.74 -35.42
CA ARG A 209 -5.47 -0.64 -36.12
C ARG A 209 -6.52 0.17 -35.35
N GLY A 210 -6.19 0.72 -34.18
CA GLY A 210 -7.07 1.54 -33.36
C GLY A 210 -7.89 0.75 -32.33
N HIS A 211 -7.64 -0.55 -32.12
CA HIS A 211 -8.24 -1.28 -31.02
C HIS A 211 -7.61 -0.88 -29.69
N SER A 212 -8.42 -0.70 -28.67
CA SER A 212 -7.95 -0.39 -27.30
C SER A 212 -7.82 -1.62 -26.39
N VAL A 213 -8.42 -2.75 -26.78
CA VAL A 213 -8.43 -4.00 -26.01
C VAL A 213 -7.90 -5.15 -26.84
N ALA A 214 -6.96 -5.92 -26.29
CA ALA A 214 -6.50 -7.19 -26.86
C ALA A 214 -6.76 -8.33 -25.87
N VAL A 215 -7.47 -9.37 -26.31
CA VAL A 215 -7.71 -10.59 -25.52
C VAL A 215 -6.78 -11.69 -26.01
N LEU A 216 -5.74 -12.00 -25.23
CA LEU A 216 -4.85 -13.12 -25.47
C LEU A 216 -5.55 -14.42 -25.04
N HIS A 217 -6.01 -15.19 -26.02
CA HIS A 217 -6.74 -16.42 -25.79
C HIS A 217 -5.92 -17.66 -26.24
N GLY A 218 -5.99 -18.76 -25.45
CA GLY A 218 -5.28 -20.00 -25.78
C GLY A 218 -5.26 -20.99 -24.61
N LEU A 219 -4.70 -22.17 -24.83
CA LEU A 219 -4.59 -23.24 -23.85
C LEU A 219 -3.80 -22.82 -22.60
N SER A 220 -4.04 -23.50 -21.48
CA SER A 220 -3.20 -23.39 -20.28
C SER A 220 -1.76 -23.78 -20.62
N GLY A 221 -0.78 -23.06 -20.08
CA GLY A 221 0.63 -23.30 -20.37
C GLY A 221 1.15 -22.82 -21.74
N SER A 222 0.30 -22.15 -22.57
CA SER A 222 0.70 -21.62 -23.89
C SER A 222 1.55 -20.34 -23.82
N GLY A 223 1.73 -19.74 -22.62
CA GLY A 223 2.56 -18.56 -22.43
C GLY A 223 1.84 -17.21 -22.52
N LYS A 224 0.50 -17.15 -22.41
CA LYS A 224 -0.30 -15.89 -22.44
C LYS A 224 0.21 -14.83 -21.49
N THR A 225 0.33 -15.17 -20.22
CA THR A 225 0.85 -14.27 -19.17
C THR A 225 2.26 -13.77 -19.50
N GLN A 226 3.15 -14.69 -19.94
CA GLN A 226 4.52 -14.32 -20.31
C GLN A 226 4.56 -13.42 -21.55
N ALA A 227 3.66 -13.60 -22.51
CA ALA A 227 3.53 -12.72 -23.68
C ALA A 227 3.05 -11.32 -23.27
N ALA A 228 2.11 -11.22 -22.33
CA ALA A 228 1.67 -9.92 -21.79
C ALA A 228 2.81 -9.21 -21.03
N ILE A 229 3.54 -9.94 -20.18
CA ILE A 229 4.72 -9.43 -19.46
C ILE A 229 5.76 -8.93 -20.47
N ASP A 230 6.06 -9.73 -21.50
CA ASP A 230 7.06 -9.40 -22.51
C ASP A 230 6.66 -8.16 -23.32
N PHE A 231 5.38 -8.05 -23.68
CA PHE A 231 4.86 -6.86 -24.35
C PHE A 231 5.04 -5.61 -23.51
N VAL A 232 4.65 -5.63 -22.23
CA VAL A 232 4.82 -4.46 -21.36
C VAL A 232 6.30 -4.08 -21.23
N HIS A 233 7.20 -5.05 -21.05
CA HIS A 233 8.65 -4.80 -20.99
C HIS A 233 9.21 -4.18 -22.27
N THR A 234 8.74 -4.64 -23.43
CA THR A 234 9.24 -4.12 -24.74
C THR A 234 8.65 -2.76 -25.09
N GLU A 235 7.47 -2.44 -24.59
CA GLU A 235 6.75 -1.20 -24.91
C GLU A 235 6.89 -0.12 -23.83
N THR A 236 7.74 -0.29 -22.82
CA THR A 236 7.93 0.69 -21.73
C THR A 236 8.27 2.09 -22.22
N ALA A 237 8.97 2.25 -23.36
CA ALA A 237 9.28 3.54 -23.94
C ALA A 237 8.07 4.24 -24.58
N ASN A 238 7.00 3.51 -24.87
CA ASN A 238 5.80 3.99 -25.56
C ASN A 238 4.63 4.29 -24.64
N PHE A 239 4.76 4.00 -23.34
CA PHE A 239 3.73 4.18 -22.33
C PHE A 239 4.32 4.80 -21.06
N ASP A 240 3.52 5.62 -20.39
CA ASP A 240 3.94 6.35 -19.20
C ASP A 240 3.72 5.55 -17.92
N ASN A 241 2.76 4.61 -17.94
CA ASN A 241 2.39 3.81 -16.79
C ASN A 241 1.87 2.43 -17.21
N TYR A 242 1.92 1.47 -16.30
CA TYR A 242 1.29 0.16 -16.45
C TYR A 242 0.64 -0.27 -15.14
N ILE A 243 -0.50 -0.96 -15.26
CA ILE A 243 -1.26 -1.52 -14.14
C ILE A 243 -1.44 -3.01 -14.42
N TRP A 244 -1.14 -3.84 -13.42
CA TRP A 244 -1.31 -5.27 -13.50
C TRP A 244 -2.35 -5.76 -12.51
N LEU A 245 -3.49 -6.26 -13.01
CA LEU A 245 -4.56 -6.88 -12.21
C LEU A 245 -4.51 -8.40 -12.42
N ALA A 246 -4.38 -9.15 -11.33
CA ALA A 246 -4.50 -10.60 -11.38
C ALA A 246 -5.97 -11.03 -11.22
N SER A 247 -6.27 -12.29 -11.56
CA SER A 247 -7.56 -12.91 -11.26
C SER A 247 -7.95 -12.73 -9.79
N GLY A 248 -9.15 -12.27 -9.54
CA GLY A 248 -9.65 -11.95 -8.20
C GLY A 248 -9.48 -10.50 -7.75
N ASP A 249 -8.69 -9.69 -8.45
CA ASP A 249 -8.57 -8.25 -8.16
C ASP A 249 -9.74 -7.44 -8.75
N TRP A 250 -10.42 -8.00 -9.71
CA TRP A 250 -11.54 -7.36 -10.39
C TRP A 250 -12.63 -8.37 -10.71
N ASN A 251 -13.87 -8.04 -10.36
CA ASN A 251 -15.04 -8.78 -10.79
C ASN A 251 -15.44 -8.29 -12.20
N PRO A 252 -15.44 -9.15 -13.24
CA PRO A 252 -15.75 -8.75 -14.61
C PRO A 252 -17.20 -8.30 -14.83
N ASP A 253 -18.08 -8.45 -13.85
CA ASP A 253 -19.47 -7.98 -13.91
C ASP A 253 -19.62 -6.50 -13.48
N VAL A 254 -18.57 -5.89 -12.95
CA VAL A 254 -18.57 -4.51 -12.47
C VAL A 254 -17.58 -3.64 -13.25
N PRO A 255 -17.84 -2.32 -13.37
CA PRO A 255 -16.97 -1.42 -14.12
C PRO A 255 -15.56 -1.29 -13.49
N LEU A 256 -14.59 -0.84 -14.29
CA LEU A 256 -13.21 -0.60 -13.82
C LEU A 256 -13.13 0.39 -12.65
N SER A 257 -14.07 1.32 -12.56
CA SER A 257 -14.18 2.26 -11.44
C SER A 257 -14.50 1.58 -10.09
N ALA A 258 -15.00 0.35 -10.13
CA ALA A 258 -15.29 -0.45 -8.96
C ALA A 258 -14.17 -1.44 -8.61
N VAL A 259 -13.03 -1.39 -9.31
CA VAL A 259 -11.84 -2.16 -8.91
C VAL A 259 -11.39 -1.73 -7.53
N THR A 260 -11.26 -2.70 -6.64
CA THR A 260 -10.88 -2.46 -5.25
C THR A 260 -9.50 -3.07 -4.96
N ARG A 261 -8.82 -2.51 -3.98
CA ARG A 261 -7.60 -3.10 -3.45
C ARG A 261 -7.93 -4.40 -2.74
N ARG A 262 -7.09 -5.42 -2.86
CA ARG A 262 -7.26 -6.72 -2.19
C ARG A 262 -7.44 -6.59 -0.69
N ARG A 263 -6.77 -5.64 -0.08
CA ARG A 263 -6.83 -5.39 1.35
C ARG A 263 -7.67 -4.14 1.62
N GLY A 264 -8.72 -4.29 2.42
CA GLY A 264 -9.57 -3.19 2.86
C GLY A 264 -10.68 -2.79 1.88
N GLY A 265 -10.86 -3.51 0.76
CA GLY A 265 -11.98 -3.33 -0.18
C GLY A 265 -12.11 -1.94 -0.82
N ARG A 266 -11.07 -1.09 -0.77
CA ARG A 266 -11.15 0.31 -1.21
C ARG A 266 -10.98 0.46 -2.71
N PRO A 267 -11.69 1.41 -3.34
CA PRO A 267 -11.55 1.66 -4.77
C PRO A 267 -10.11 1.97 -5.17
N LEU A 268 -9.66 1.38 -6.26
CA LEU A 268 -8.44 1.73 -6.96
C LEU A 268 -8.79 2.65 -8.13
N ASN A 269 -8.08 3.76 -8.25
CA ASN A 269 -8.33 4.72 -9.32
C ASN A 269 -7.72 4.30 -10.67
N VAL A 270 -8.20 3.18 -11.23
CA VAL A 270 -7.76 2.69 -12.55
C VAL A 270 -8.11 3.70 -13.64
N VAL A 271 -9.36 4.18 -13.63
CA VAL A 271 -9.87 5.13 -14.65
C VAL A 271 -9.10 6.45 -14.62
N GLY A 272 -8.80 6.97 -13.41
CA GLY A 272 -8.00 8.18 -13.27
C GLY A 272 -6.59 8.04 -13.85
N SER A 273 -5.94 6.88 -13.69
CA SER A 273 -4.64 6.61 -14.30
C SER A 273 -4.71 6.67 -15.83
N PHE A 274 -5.75 6.08 -16.44
CA PHE A 274 -5.96 6.12 -17.89
C PHE A 274 -6.25 7.54 -18.43
N ASN A 275 -6.95 8.36 -17.65
CA ASN A 275 -7.26 9.73 -18.03
C ASN A 275 -6.06 10.68 -17.86
N SER A 276 -5.15 10.36 -16.96
CA SER A 276 -4.01 11.21 -16.64
C SER A 276 -2.81 10.98 -17.57
N VAL A 277 -2.48 9.70 -17.86
CA VAL A 277 -1.28 9.31 -18.61
C VAL A 277 -1.58 8.11 -19.51
N LYS A 278 -0.71 7.89 -20.51
CA LYS A 278 -0.82 6.75 -21.43
C LYS A 278 -0.47 5.45 -20.72
N THR A 279 -1.48 4.66 -20.34
CA THR A 279 -1.38 3.51 -19.47
C THR A 279 -1.62 2.19 -20.22
N ILE A 280 -0.84 1.13 -19.88
CA ILE A 280 -1.17 -0.26 -20.20
C ILE A 280 -1.85 -0.87 -18.97
N LEU A 281 -3.05 -1.40 -19.14
CA LEU A 281 -3.71 -2.25 -18.15
C LEU A 281 -3.60 -3.70 -18.61
N VAL A 282 -3.08 -4.56 -17.75
CA VAL A 282 -3.12 -6.01 -17.97
C VAL A 282 -4.08 -6.63 -16.95
N VAL A 283 -5.07 -7.37 -17.44
CA VAL A 283 -5.95 -8.23 -16.64
C VAL A 283 -5.53 -9.67 -16.88
N ASP A 284 -4.77 -10.22 -15.93
CA ASP A 284 -4.20 -11.56 -16.08
C ASP A 284 -5.12 -12.64 -15.50
N ARG A 285 -5.27 -13.76 -16.23
CA ARG A 285 -6.07 -14.95 -15.85
C ARG A 285 -7.54 -14.63 -15.60
N LEU A 286 -8.18 -13.97 -16.55
CA LEU A 286 -9.62 -13.75 -16.50
C LEU A 286 -10.35 -15.08 -16.79
N ASP A 287 -10.80 -15.75 -15.74
CA ASP A 287 -11.44 -17.08 -15.81
C ASP A 287 -12.97 -17.01 -15.94
N GLN A 288 -13.55 -15.81 -15.84
CA GLN A 288 -14.97 -15.54 -15.99
C GLN A 288 -15.26 -14.77 -17.28
N ALA A 289 -16.45 -14.94 -17.82
CA ALA A 289 -16.92 -14.13 -18.94
C ALA A 289 -17.15 -12.69 -18.48
N VAL A 290 -16.65 -11.72 -19.24
CA VAL A 290 -16.87 -10.30 -18.98
C VAL A 290 -18.26 -9.89 -19.42
N ALA A 291 -19.01 -9.18 -18.58
CA ALA A 291 -20.31 -8.64 -18.95
C ALA A 291 -20.19 -7.72 -20.19
N PRO A 292 -21.10 -7.79 -21.16
CA PRO A 292 -21.02 -6.98 -22.39
C PRO A 292 -20.87 -5.48 -22.15
N ALA A 293 -21.53 -4.94 -21.11
CA ALA A 293 -21.45 -3.53 -20.76
C ALA A 293 -20.04 -3.13 -20.27
N VAL A 294 -19.41 -3.99 -19.46
CA VAL A 294 -18.05 -3.78 -18.93
C VAL A 294 -17.03 -3.93 -20.06
N PHE A 295 -17.21 -4.90 -20.95
CA PHE A 295 -16.34 -5.04 -22.11
C PHE A 295 -16.44 -3.84 -23.05
N ALA A 296 -17.64 -3.28 -23.24
CA ALA A 296 -17.84 -2.05 -23.99
C ALA A 296 -17.15 -0.83 -23.31
N GLU A 297 -17.10 -0.79 -21.98
CA GLU A 297 -16.32 0.23 -21.25
C GLU A 297 -14.83 0.10 -21.54
N LEU A 298 -14.29 -1.12 -21.52
CA LEU A 298 -12.88 -1.37 -21.89
C LEU A 298 -12.57 -0.97 -23.34
N GLN A 299 -13.54 -1.12 -24.24
CA GLN A 299 -13.38 -0.80 -25.67
C GLN A 299 -13.53 0.68 -26.03
N ARG A 300 -14.05 1.53 -25.16
CA ARG A 300 -14.32 2.96 -25.47
C ARG A 300 -13.08 3.75 -25.89
N GLY A 301 -11.90 3.20 -25.63
CA GLY A 301 -10.65 3.92 -25.83
C GLY A 301 -10.46 4.96 -24.71
N PHE A 302 -9.22 5.31 -24.49
CA PHE A 302 -8.84 6.27 -23.46
C PHE A 302 -8.19 7.48 -24.13
N ASP A 303 -8.52 8.69 -23.69
CA ASP A 303 -8.09 9.96 -24.31
C ASP A 303 -6.58 10.07 -24.45
N LYS A 304 -5.81 9.43 -23.57
CA LYS A 304 -4.35 9.40 -23.62
C LYS A 304 -3.77 8.27 -24.47
N GLY A 305 -4.60 7.48 -25.15
CA GLY A 305 -4.16 6.37 -26.00
C GLY A 305 -3.68 5.15 -25.21
N GLY A 306 -4.20 4.93 -23.99
CA GLY A 306 -3.95 3.73 -23.20
C GLY A 306 -4.56 2.47 -23.84
N VAL A 307 -4.04 1.29 -23.46
CA VAL A 307 -4.48 -0.01 -23.99
C VAL A 307 -4.71 -1.03 -22.88
N VAL A 308 -5.56 -2.01 -23.15
CA VAL A 308 -5.88 -3.10 -22.22
C VAL A 308 -5.48 -4.43 -22.85
N ILE A 309 -4.77 -5.25 -22.10
CA ILE A 309 -4.45 -6.63 -22.46
C ILE A 309 -5.14 -7.56 -21.45
N VAL A 310 -5.95 -8.47 -21.94
CA VAL A 310 -6.63 -9.49 -21.13
C VAL A 310 -6.05 -10.85 -21.47
N THR A 311 -5.62 -11.65 -20.50
CA THR A 311 -5.29 -13.06 -20.73
C THR A 311 -6.43 -13.93 -20.24
N SER A 312 -6.93 -14.83 -21.07
CA SER A 312 -8.10 -15.66 -20.74
C SER A 312 -8.03 -17.05 -21.35
N GLN A 313 -8.67 -18.00 -20.69
CA GLN A 313 -8.98 -19.34 -21.23
C GLN A 313 -10.44 -19.45 -21.67
N VAL A 314 -11.30 -18.53 -21.25
CA VAL A 314 -12.73 -18.48 -21.62
C VAL A 314 -12.98 -17.53 -22.77
N ALA A 315 -14.05 -17.78 -23.52
CA ALA A 315 -14.47 -16.88 -24.56
C ALA A 315 -14.96 -15.54 -23.96
N VAL A 316 -14.45 -14.43 -24.49
CA VAL A 316 -14.80 -13.07 -24.10
C VAL A 316 -15.61 -12.44 -25.25
N PRO A 317 -16.63 -11.62 -24.98
CA PRO A 317 -17.36 -10.91 -26.05
C PRO A 317 -16.42 -10.04 -26.88
N GLY A 318 -16.69 -9.91 -28.19
CA GLY A 318 -15.92 -9.09 -29.10
C GLY A 318 -14.83 -9.85 -29.86
N ALA A 319 -15.22 -10.60 -30.90
CA ALA A 319 -14.30 -11.39 -31.74
C ALA A 319 -13.13 -10.57 -32.31
N ASP A 320 -13.34 -9.27 -32.62
CA ASP A 320 -12.32 -8.38 -33.18
C ASP A 320 -11.21 -8.02 -32.18
N SER A 321 -11.43 -8.25 -30.89
CA SER A 321 -10.44 -8.02 -29.83
C SER A 321 -9.54 -9.22 -29.55
N HIS A 322 -9.83 -10.37 -30.14
CA HIS A 322 -9.09 -11.61 -29.88
C HIS A 322 -7.76 -11.63 -30.66
N VAL A 323 -6.70 -11.82 -29.91
CA VAL A 323 -5.34 -12.07 -30.44
C VAL A 323 -4.97 -13.52 -30.06
N PRO A 324 -5.00 -14.45 -31.00
CA PRO A 324 -4.67 -15.84 -30.70
C PRO A 324 -3.17 -15.97 -30.38
N ILE A 325 -2.85 -16.78 -29.38
CA ILE A 325 -1.45 -17.15 -29.10
C ILE A 325 -1.07 -18.32 -30.02
N PRO A 326 -0.20 -18.11 -31.02
CA PRO A 326 0.30 -19.20 -31.84
C PRO A 326 1.21 -20.10 -31.01
N ARG A 327 1.31 -21.35 -31.38
CA ARG A 327 2.33 -22.25 -30.85
C ARG A 327 3.71 -21.63 -31.08
N VAL A 328 4.63 -21.79 -30.12
CA VAL A 328 6.01 -21.35 -30.32
C VAL A 328 6.64 -22.11 -31.52
N SER A 329 7.54 -21.43 -32.21
CA SER A 329 8.28 -22.10 -33.30
C SER A 329 9.17 -23.23 -32.75
N ARG A 330 9.58 -24.17 -33.61
CA ARG A 330 10.50 -25.24 -33.19
C ARG A 330 11.78 -24.70 -32.58
N ASP A 331 12.36 -23.66 -33.15
CA ASP A 331 13.58 -23.03 -32.64
C ASP A 331 13.39 -22.42 -31.26
N VAL A 332 12.24 -21.76 -31.02
CA VAL A 332 11.90 -21.20 -29.70
C VAL A 332 11.67 -22.34 -28.71
N ALA A 333 10.97 -23.39 -29.11
CA ALA A 333 10.73 -24.56 -28.27
C ALA A 333 12.05 -25.26 -27.85
N MET A 334 13.00 -25.41 -28.79
CA MET A 334 14.33 -25.93 -28.51
C MET A 334 15.07 -25.06 -27.50
N ARG A 335 15.08 -23.74 -27.70
CA ARG A 335 15.72 -22.82 -26.74
C ARG A 335 15.07 -22.86 -25.35
N ILE A 336 13.74 -22.97 -25.25
CA ILE A 336 13.04 -23.15 -23.96
C ILE A 336 13.52 -24.45 -23.28
N LEU A 337 13.68 -25.53 -24.05
CA LEU A 337 14.20 -26.81 -23.58
C LEU A 337 15.69 -26.76 -23.22
N GLY A 338 16.38 -25.68 -23.62
CA GLY A 338 17.84 -25.49 -23.42
C GLY A 338 18.69 -26.23 -24.45
N GLU A 339 18.13 -26.56 -25.63
CA GLU A 339 18.81 -27.11 -26.76
C GLU A 339 19.19 -26.04 -27.79
N ASP A 340 20.32 -26.22 -28.48
CA ASP A 340 20.68 -25.34 -29.59
C ASP A 340 19.93 -25.80 -30.86
N PRO A 341 19.07 -24.97 -31.45
CA PRO A 341 18.35 -25.35 -32.69
C PRO A 341 19.25 -25.73 -33.83
N ALA A 342 20.48 -25.19 -33.94
CA ALA A 342 21.44 -25.53 -34.98
C ALA A 342 22.09 -26.91 -34.80
N GLN A 343 21.99 -27.50 -33.62
CA GLN A 343 22.52 -28.82 -33.28
C GLN A 343 21.43 -29.78 -32.81
N ALA A 344 20.18 -29.50 -33.22
CA ALA A 344 19.02 -30.29 -32.84
C ALA A 344 19.22 -31.78 -33.25
N ARG A 345 18.88 -32.66 -32.30
CA ARG A 345 18.95 -34.13 -32.50
C ARG A 345 17.53 -34.66 -32.74
N GLU A 346 17.42 -35.71 -33.51
CA GLU A 346 16.11 -36.31 -33.81
C GLU A 346 15.29 -36.58 -32.54
N ILE A 347 15.93 -37.08 -31.47
CA ILE A 347 15.23 -37.39 -30.23
C ILE A 347 14.73 -36.12 -29.50
N SER A 348 15.47 -35.01 -29.56
CA SER A 348 15.02 -33.75 -28.98
C SER A 348 13.87 -33.13 -29.77
N GLU A 349 13.86 -33.29 -31.11
CA GLU A 349 12.75 -32.89 -31.94
C GLU A 349 11.48 -33.70 -31.66
N GLN A 350 11.61 -35.03 -31.54
CA GLN A 350 10.50 -35.91 -31.15
C GLN A 350 9.96 -35.55 -29.77
N PHE A 351 10.83 -35.18 -28.84
CA PHE A 351 10.41 -34.76 -27.51
C PHE A 351 9.65 -33.42 -27.53
N VAL A 352 10.10 -32.44 -28.31
CA VAL A 352 9.37 -31.16 -28.50
C VAL A 352 7.99 -31.40 -29.13
N ASP A 353 7.92 -32.28 -30.11
CA ASP A 353 6.64 -32.64 -30.76
C ASP A 353 5.69 -33.32 -29.74
N ALA A 354 6.20 -34.21 -28.90
CA ALA A 354 5.44 -34.86 -27.84
C ALA A 354 4.94 -33.83 -26.77
N CYS A 355 5.75 -32.82 -26.47
CA CYS A 355 5.37 -31.72 -25.59
C CYS A 355 4.37 -30.74 -26.23
N ARG A 356 3.93 -30.97 -27.47
CA ARG A 356 2.95 -30.13 -28.21
C ARG A 356 3.36 -28.66 -28.32
N PHE A 357 4.65 -28.35 -28.25
CA PHE A 357 5.17 -26.99 -28.27
C PHE A 357 4.64 -26.13 -27.12
N LEU A 358 4.25 -26.74 -25.97
CA LEU A 358 3.77 -26.01 -24.80
C LEU A 358 4.96 -25.48 -23.99
N PRO A 359 5.13 -24.16 -23.89
CA PRO A 359 6.29 -23.56 -23.21
C PRO A 359 6.46 -24.04 -21.76
N LEU A 360 5.35 -24.21 -21.02
CA LEU A 360 5.39 -24.69 -19.65
C LEU A 360 5.97 -26.11 -19.54
N VAL A 361 5.51 -27.02 -20.40
CA VAL A 361 5.96 -28.43 -20.38
C VAL A 361 7.45 -28.54 -20.72
N LEU A 362 7.89 -27.77 -21.71
CA LEU A 362 9.31 -27.70 -22.12
C LEU A 362 10.20 -27.09 -21.02
N ALA A 363 9.75 -26.00 -20.40
CA ALA A 363 10.49 -25.36 -19.29
C ALA A 363 10.57 -26.29 -18.07
N THR A 364 9.49 -27.01 -17.77
CA THR A 364 9.46 -28.01 -16.69
C THR A 364 10.46 -29.15 -16.97
N ALA A 365 10.48 -29.66 -18.18
CA ALA A 365 11.43 -30.71 -18.57
C ALA A 365 12.88 -30.26 -18.41
N LYS A 366 13.20 -29.04 -18.88
CA LYS A 366 14.52 -28.46 -18.68
C LYS A 366 14.89 -28.36 -17.18
N SER A 367 14.00 -27.81 -16.36
CA SER A 367 14.22 -27.66 -14.93
C SER A 367 14.48 -29.01 -14.23
N VAL A 368 13.72 -30.05 -14.57
CA VAL A 368 13.93 -31.41 -14.04
C VAL A 368 15.28 -31.99 -14.48
N ILE A 369 15.62 -31.90 -15.76
CA ILE A 369 16.90 -32.40 -16.30
C ILE A 369 18.09 -31.74 -15.58
N GLU A 370 18.05 -30.41 -15.46
CA GLU A 370 19.15 -29.64 -14.85
C GLU A 370 19.27 -29.89 -13.35
N SER A 371 18.14 -30.01 -12.64
CA SER A 371 18.16 -30.25 -11.20
C SER A 371 18.66 -31.65 -10.81
N GLN A 372 18.34 -32.66 -11.64
CA GLN A 372 18.68 -34.05 -11.37
C GLN A 372 19.99 -34.48 -12.03
N GLY A 373 20.59 -33.60 -12.86
CA GLY A 373 21.81 -33.91 -13.58
C GLY A 373 21.65 -35.10 -14.55
N ILE A 374 20.44 -35.37 -15.06
CA ILE A 374 20.17 -36.50 -15.93
C ILE A 374 20.68 -36.19 -17.35
N PRO A 375 21.36 -37.11 -18.04
CA PRO A 375 21.71 -36.94 -19.45
C PRO A 375 20.43 -36.72 -20.29
N ARG A 376 20.39 -35.66 -21.07
CA ARG A 376 19.22 -35.22 -21.83
C ARG A 376 18.62 -36.33 -22.70
N ASP A 377 19.45 -37.05 -23.46
CA ASP A 377 18.95 -38.10 -24.33
C ASP A 377 18.33 -39.27 -23.57
N ALA A 378 18.91 -39.61 -22.41
CA ALA A 378 18.34 -40.65 -21.56
C ALA A 378 16.97 -40.24 -21.04
N PHE A 379 16.85 -38.98 -20.59
CA PHE A 379 15.58 -38.40 -20.11
C PHE A 379 14.53 -38.40 -21.22
N TYR A 380 14.85 -37.88 -22.41
CA TYR A 380 13.89 -37.85 -23.54
C TYR A 380 13.42 -39.24 -23.92
N LYS A 381 14.34 -40.18 -24.06
CA LYS A 381 14.01 -41.55 -24.40
C LYS A 381 13.11 -42.22 -23.36
N GLU A 382 13.39 -42.01 -22.10
CA GLU A 382 12.62 -42.56 -21.00
C GLU A 382 11.20 -42.00 -20.94
N VAL A 383 11.04 -40.65 -21.10
CA VAL A 383 9.71 -40.02 -21.13
C VAL A 383 8.93 -40.48 -22.38
N LEU A 384 9.55 -40.50 -23.55
CA LEU A 384 8.86 -40.91 -24.81
C LEU A 384 8.44 -42.37 -24.81
N THR A 385 9.10 -43.24 -24.05
CA THR A 385 8.72 -44.64 -23.92
C THR A 385 7.68 -44.92 -22.83
N SER A 386 7.35 -43.92 -22.01
CA SER A 386 6.31 -44.04 -20.98
C SER A 386 4.93 -44.15 -21.64
N PRO A 387 4.11 -45.20 -21.33
CA PRO A 387 2.79 -45.37 -21.93
C PRO A 387 1.84 -44.19 -21.68
N ASP A 388 2.03 -43.49 -20.54
CA ASP A 388 1.17 -42.36 -20.12
C ASP A 388 1.54 -41.03 -20.79
N ALA A 389 2.74 -40.94 -21.39
CA ALA A 389 3.24 -39.69 -21.95
C ALA A 389 2.52 -39.24 -23.24
N LEU A 390 1.91 -40.17 -23.97
CA LEU A 390 1.32 -39.93 -25.28
C LEU A 390 -0.19 -39.78 -25.26
N SER A 391 -0.84 -39.89 -24.11
CA SER A 391 -2.29 -39.80 -23.97
C SER A 391 -2.73 -38.35 -23.64
N GLY A 392 -3.58 -37.78 -24.46
CA GLY A 392 -4.22 -36.48 -24.27
C GLY A 392 -3.57 -35.29 -25.01
N ASP A 393 -4.41 -34.34 -25.40
CA ASP A 393 -3.99 -33.14 -26.15
C ASP A 393 -3.62 -31.97 -25.25
N ASP A 394 -3.87 -32.05 -23.93
CA ASP A 394 -3.69 -30.99 -22.94
C ASP A 394 -2.28 -30.95 -22.28
N GLY A 395 -1.42 -31.92 -22.62
CA GLY A 395 -0.06 -32.00 -22.10
C GLY A 395 0.04 -32.47 -20.63
N ILE A 396 -1.04 -32.81 -19.95
CA ILE A 396 -1.04 -33.24 -18.53
C ILE A 396 -0.29 -34.55 -18.35
N SER A 397 -0.53 -35.53 -19.22
CA SER A 397 0.06 -36.86 -19.10
C SER A 397 1.58 -36.82 -19.27
N ILE A 398 2.09 -36.11 -20.26
CA ILE A 398 3.53 -35.93 -20.43
C ILE A 398 4.15 -35.11 -19.27
N LEU A 399 3.43 -34.09 -18.81
CA LEU A 399 3.90 -33.29 -17.67
C LEU A 399 3.99 -34.13 -16.40
N ARG A 400 3.00 -35.00 -16.13
CA ARG A 400 3.03 -35.95 -15.01
C ARG A 400 4.23 -36.91 -15.12
N SER A 401 4.50 -37.44 -16.30
CA SER A 401 5.66 -38.30 -16.56
C SER A 401 6.99 -37.58 -16.32
N ILE A 402 7.07 -36.31 -16.67
CA ILE A 402 8.23 -35.46 -16.40
C ILE A 402 8.40 -35.23 -14.89
N LEU A 403 7.32 -34.80 -14.20
CA LEU A 403 7.35 -34.45 -12.78
C LEU A 403 7.60 -35.67 -11.88
N SER A 404 7.17 -36.86 -12.26
CA SER A 404 7.43 -38.08 -11.49
C SER A 404 8.91 -38.44 -11.37
N ARG A 405 9.79 -37.74 -12.10
CA ARG A 405 11.24 -37.93 -12.05
C ARG A 405 11.96 -36.94 -11.12
N LEU A 406 11.19 -36.05 -10.50
CA LEU A 406 11.73 -35.24 -9.40
C LEU A 406 12.02 -36.13 -8.20
N ASP A 407 13.15 -35.94 -7.56
CA ASP A 407 13.49 -36.62 -6.31
C ASP A 407 12.55 -36.29 -5.16
N GLY A 408 12.45 -37.20 -4.20
CA GLY A 408 11.43 -37.33 -3.18
C GLY A 408 10.90 -36.05 -2.51
N THR A 409 11.76 -35.10 -2.07
CA THR A 409 11.33 -33.95 -1.29
C THR A 409 10.62 -32.88 -2.11
N PRO A 410 11.14 -32.39 -3.25
CA PRO A 410 10.45 -31.40 -4.09
C PRO A 410 9.14 -31.93 -4.66
N PHE A 411 9.10 -33.19 -5.07
CA PHE A 411 7.87 -33.82 -5.60
C PHE A 411 6.79 -33.94 -4.53
N SER A 412 7.15 -34.39 -3.31
CA SER A 412 6.24 -34.51 -2.17
C SER A 412 5.70 -33.12 -1.75
N ALA A 413 6.55 -32.10 -1.73
CA ALA A 413 6.14 -30.72 -1.43
C ALA A 413 5.15 -30.20 -2.48
N LEU A 414 5.43 -30.43 -3.76
CA LEU A 414 4.55 -30.03 -4.86
C LEU A 414 3.19 -30.76 -4.80
N GLN A 415 3.17 -32.04 -4.42
CA GLN A 415 1.93 -32.78 -4.18
C GLN A 415 1.11 -32.21 -3.02
N LYS A 416 1.78 -31.86 -1.89
CA LYS A 416 1.11 -31.22 -0.76
C LYS A 416 0.42 -29.92 -1.18
N ILE A 417 1.12 -29.05 -1.93
CA ILE A 417 0.56 -27.81 -2.45
C ILE A 417 -0.62 -28.10 -3.39
N ALA A 418 -0.47 -29.01 -4.35
CA ALA A 418 -1.51 -29.37 -5.29
C ALA A 418 -2.78 -29.91 -4.61
N ASN A 419 -2.62 -30.63 -3.48
CA ASN A 419 -3.71 -31.20 -2.70
C ASN A 419 -4.51 -30.14 -1.92
N THR A 420 -3.98 -28.89 -1.75
CA THR A 420 -4.79 -27.78 -1.20
C THR A 420 -5.88 -27.35 -2.17
N GLY A 421 -5.74 -27.64 -3.46
CA GLY A 421 -6.65 -27.17 -4.50
C GLY A 421 -6.49 -25.70 -4.87
N LEU A 422 -5.59 -24.98 -4.22
CA LEU A 422 -5.32 -23.56 -4.49
C LEU A 422 -4.17 -23.39 -5.46
N GLY A 423 -4.30 -22.39 -6.34
CA GLY A 423 -3.23 -21.99 -7.27
C GLY A 423 -2.33 -20.89 -6.71
N MET A 424 -2.71 -20.27 -5.60
CA MET A 424 -2.00 -19.15 -4.96
C MET A 424 -1.87 -19.40 -3.46
N HIS A 425 -0.70 -19.06 -2.91
CA HIS A 425 -0.42 -19.19 -1.49
C HIS A 425 0.43 -18.03 -1.00
N ASP A 426 0.30 -17.68 0.28
CA ASP A 426 1.24 -16.81 0.95
C ASP A 426 2.59 -17.52 1.14
N GLY A 427 3.70 -16.83 0.87
CA GLY A 427 5.04 -17.42 0.93
C GLY A 427 5.49 -17.80 2.34
N GLY A 428 5.06 -17.05 3.37
CA GLY A 428 5.32 -17.39 4.76
C GLY A 428 4.58 -18.66 5.17
N PHE A 429 3.29 -18.75 4.82
CA PHE A 429 2.50 -19.96 5.03
C PHE A 429 3.10 -21.17 4.29
N LEU A 430 3.54 -21.02 3.05
CA LEU A 430 4.21 -22.11 2.33
C LEU A 430 5.49 -22.56 3.03
N GLY A 431 6.27 -21.63 3.58
CA GLY A 431 7.45 -21.97 4.37
C GLY A 431 7.12 -22.84 5.58
N HIS A 432 5.99 -22.57 6.26
CA HIS A 432 5.46 -23.42 7.32
C HIS A 432 4.96 -24.77 6.79
N PHE A 433 4.15 -24.74 5.73
CA PHE A 433 3.38 -25.90 5.24
C PHE A 433 4.25 -26.99 4.60
N ILE A 434 5.24 -26.61 3.79
CA ILE A 434 6.11 -27.55 3.07
C ILE A 434 7.58 -27.50 3.55
N GLY A 435 7.94 -26.49 4.35
CA GLY A 435 9.30 -26.20 4.78
C GLY A 435 10.00 -25.19 3.87
N HIS A 436 10.91 -24.40 4.47
CA HIS A 436 11.62 -23.33 3.74
C HIS A 436 12.54 -23.87 2.63
N VAL A 437 13.26 -24.98 2.85
CA VAL A 437 14.16 -25.55 1.84
C VAL A 437 13.40 -26.09 0.64
N PRO A 438 12.37 -26.95 0.78
CA PRO A 438 11.58 -27.37 -0.37
C PRO A 438 10.93 -26.22 -1.12
N LYS A 439 10.47 -25.17 -0.42
CA LYS A 439 9.93 -23.97 -1.03
C LYS A 439 10.96 -23.29 -1.94
N LEU A 440 12.18 -23.05 -1.44
CA LEU A 440 13.27 -22.45 -2.24
C LEU A 440 13.66 -23.33 -3.43
N GLU A 441 13.70 -24.65 -3.26
CA GLU A 441 13.95 -25.58 -4.35
C GLU A 441 12.88 -25.49 -5.44
N LEU A 442 11.59 -25.44 -5.06
CA LEU A 442 10.48 -25.29 -6.01
C LEU A 442 10.51 -23.92 -6.72
N GLN A 443 10.97 -22.87 -6.05
CA GLN A 443 11.19 -21.56 -6.68
C GLN A 443 12.35 -21.61 -7.68
N LYS A 444 13.48 -22.23 -7.32
CA LYS A 444 14.63 -22.44 -8.24
C LYS A 444 14.25 -23.26 -9.46
N LEU A 445 13.37 -24.23 -9.28
CA LEU A 445 12.84 -25.05 -10.38
C LEU A 445 11.73 -24.35 -11.19
N ALA A 446 11.37 -23.10 -10.83
CA ALA A 446 10.30 -22.31 -11.42
C ALA A 446 8.89 -22.95 -11.33
N PHE A 447 8.66 -23.88 -10.39
CA PHE A 447 7.33 -24.40 -10.07
C PHE A 447 6.53 -23.47 -9.18
N LEU A 448 7.21 -22.70 -8.33
CA LEU A 448 6.67 -21.59 -7.57
C LEU A 448 7.15 -20.29 -8.22
N SER A 449 6.24 -19.50 -8.73
CA SER A 449 6.53 -18.19 -9.31
C SER A 449 5.86 -17.08 -8.51
N PRO A 450 6.47 -15.90 -8.40
CA PRO A 450 5.85 -14.77 -7.72
C PRO A 450 4.59 -14.32 -8.44
N ALA A 451 3.56 -13.96 -7.65
CA ALA A 451 2.37 -13.27 -8.14
C ALA A 451 2.66 -11.77 -8.36
N SER A 452 1.68 -11.04 -8.90
CA SER A 452 1.72 -9.57 -8.95
C SER A 452 1.76 -8.95 -7.55
N ALA A 453 1.11 -9.58 -6.56
CA ALA A 453 1.16 -9.15 -5.17
C ALA A 453 2.39 -9.70 -4.46
N PRO A 454 3.16 -8.83 -3.77
CA PRO A 454 4.32 -9.25 -2.99
C PRO A 454 3.95 -10.28 -1.91
N GLY A 455 4.83 -11.24 -1.70
CA GLY A 455 4.62 -12.30 -0.71
C GLY A 455 3.65 -13.40 -1.13
N ILE A 456 3.05 -13.34 -2.32
CA ILE A 456 2.19 -14.38 -2.86
C ILE A 456 2.93 -15.19 -3.93
N LEU A 457 2.89 -16.50 -3.80
CA LEU A 457 3.47 -17.45 -4.74
C LEU A 457 2.38 -18.21 -5.50
N LEU A 458 2.63 -18.40 -6.78
CA LEU A 458 1.75 -19.09 -7.71
C LEU A 458 2.31 -20.47 -8.03
N VAL A 459 1.44 -21.47 -8.04
CA VAL A 459 1.69 -22.75 -8.73
C VAL A 459 0.82 -22.79 -9.98
N HIS A 460 1.41 -23.18 -11.09
CA HIS A 460 0.66 -23.24 -12.32
C HIS A 460 -0.40 -24.37 -12.28
N ASP A 461 -1.64 -24.06 -12.64
CA ASP A 461 -2.78 -25.01 -12.62
C ASP A 461 -2.45 -26.34 -13.31
N LEU A 462 -1.81 -26.30 -14.47
CA LEU A 462 -1.42 -27.50 -15.19
C LEU A 462 -0.47 -28.39 -14.37
N VAL A 463 0.45 -27.79 -13.61
CA VAL A 463 1.37 -28.51 -12.73
C VAL A 463 0.59 -29.15 -11.57
N CYS A 464 -0.30 -28.38 -10.93
CA CYS A 464 -1.15 -28.91 -9.86
C CYS A 464 -1.99 -30.09 -10.34
N ARG A 465 -2.63 -29.99 -11.52
CA ARG A 465 -3.43 -31.04 -12.10
C ARG A 465 -2.60 -32.29 -12.45
N ALA A 466 -1.34 -32.12 -12.85
CA ALA A 466 -0.46 -33.24 -13.18
C ALA A 466 -0.02 -34.04 -11.94
N VAL A 467 0.14 -33.42 -10.76
CA VAL A 467 0.67 -34.08 -9.55
C VAL A 467 -0.39 -34.37 -8.49
N ARG A 468 -1.60 -33.80 -8.60
CA ARG A 468 -2.67 -33.98 -7.63
C ARG A 468 -3.07 -35.48 -7.52
N MET A 469 -3.16 -35.96 -6.27
CA MET A 469 -3.65 -37.31 -5.99
C MET A 469 -5.17 -37.34 -6.03
N ALA A 470 -5.75 -38.47 -6.53
CA ALA A 470 -7.21 -38.60 -6.65
C ALA A 470 -7.95 -38.47 -5.30
N ASP A 471 -7.33 -38.97 -4.22
CA ASP A 471 -7.91 -38.97 -2.87
C ASP A 471 -7.19 -38.02 -1.89
N GLY A 472 -6.27 -37.19 -2.39
CA GLY A 472 -5.47 -36.25 -1.56
C GLY A 472 -6.21 -34.94 -1.37
N THR A 473 -6.78 -34.72 -0.16
CA THR A 473 -7.23 -33.41 0.29
C THR A 473 -6.37 -32.99 1.49
N ALA A 474 -5.73 -31.84 1.40
CA ALA A 474 -5.08 -31.24 2.57
C ALA A 474 -6.15 -30.61 3.46
N ASP A 475 -6.07 -30.86 4.77
CA ASP A 475 -6.88 -30.14 5.75
C ASP A 475 -6.29 -28.74 5.96
N LEU A 476 -6.71 -27.82 5.09
CA LEU A 476 -6.16 -26.47 5.04
C LEU A 476 -6.49 -25.67 6.31
N ALA A 477 -7.67 -25.88 6.90
CA ALA A 477 -8.07 -25.24 8.16
C ALA A 477 -7.11 -25.61 9.30
N MET A 478 -6.83 -26.90 9.46
CA MET A 478 -5.91 -27.42 10.48
C MET A 478 -4.47 -26.90 10.25
N GLU A 479 -4.01 -26.79 9.03
CA GLU A 479 -2.66 -26.28 8.75
C GLU A 479 -2.55 -24.77 8.98
N ILE A 480 -3.61 -23.99 8.72
CA ILE A 480 -3.66 -22.57 9.07
C ILE A 480 -3.70 -22.39 10.59
N GLU A 481 -4.46 -23.20 11.32
CA GLU A 481 -4.46 -23.17 12.79
C GLU A 481 -3.07 -23.44 13.37
N ARG A 482 -2.37 -24.45 12.87
CA ARG A 482 -0.97 -24.73 13.26
C ARG A 482 -0.03 -23.57 12.97
N TYR A 483 -0.24 -22.90 11.86
CA TYR A 483 0.55 -21.72 11.51
C TYR A 483 0.29 -20.55 12.46
N ILE A 484 -0.98 -20.30 12.81
CA ILE A 484 -1.36 -19.29 13.81
C ILE A 484 -0.77 -19.65 15.18
N ASP A 485 -0.83 -20.91 15.60
CA ASP A 485 -0.27 -21.38 16.87
C ASP A 485 1.25 -21.20 16.93
N GLN A 486 1.96 -21.49 15.83
CA GLN A 486 3.40 -21.23 15.71
C GLN A 486 3.76 -19.75 15.89
N LEU A 487 2.87 -18.85 15.44
CA LEU A 487 3.00 -17.41 15.59
C LEU A 487 2.39 -16.89 16.91
N GLN A 488 2.20 -17.78 17.90
CA GLN A 488 1.66 -17.42 19.22
C GLN A 488 0.28 -16.74 19.18
N GLY A 489 -0.53 -17.06 18.18
CA GLY A 489 -1.86 -16.49 17.99
C GLY A 489 -1.87 -15.14 17.26
N GLU A 490 -0.75 -14.63 16.79
CA GLU A 490 -0.70 -13.38 16.04
C GLU A 490 -1.31 -13.52 14.64
N MET A 491 -2.23 -12.61 14.31
CA MET A 491 -2.85 -12.51 12.99
C MET A 491 -2.01 -11.61 12.09
N THR A 492 -0.83 -12.12 11.73
CA THR A 492 0.11 -11.40 10.86
C THR A 492 -0.46 -11.16 9.46
N PRO A 493 0.09 -10.20 8.69
CA PRO A 493 -0.29 -10.00 7.29
C PRO A 493 -0.21 -11.27 6.44
N SER A 494 0.78 -12.15 6.70
CA SER A 494 0.93 -13.45 6.04
C SER A 494 -0.25 -14.38 6.32
N VAL A 495 -0.66 -14.50 7.60
CA VAL A 495 -1.84 -15.29 7.99
C VAL A 495 -3.10 -14.76 7.32
N LEU A 496 -3.33 -13.44 7.39
CA LEU A 496 -4.52 -12.81 6.79
C LEU A 496 -4.57 -13.00 5.27
N ARG A 497 -3.43 -12.87 4.57
CA ARG A 497 -3.35 -13.13 3.12
C ARG A 497 -3.70 -14.58 2.79
N GLN A 498 -3.14 -15.56 3.54
CA GLN A 498 -3.44 -16.97 3.28
C GLN A 498 -4.91 -17.29 3.52
N ILE A 499 -5.51 -16.79 4.60
CA ILE A 499 -6.94 -16.97 4.86
C ILE A 499 -7.77 -16.34 3.75
N HIS A 500 -7.43 -15.12 3.31
CA HIS A 500 -8.13 -14.46 2.20
C HIS A 500 -8.06 -15.28 0.90
N LEU A 501 -6.88 -15.80 0.54
CA LEU A 501 -6.70 -16.64 -0.65
C LEU A 501 -7.50 -17.93 -0.61
N SER A 502 -7.75 -18.47 0.58
CA SER A 502 -8.42 -19.77 0.79
C SER A 502 -9.84 -19.66 1.36
N ARG A 503 -10.38 -18.43 1.50
CA ARG A 503 -11.64 -18.15 2.23
C ARG A 503 -12.83 -19.01 1.80
N THR A 504 -13.07 -19.14 0.51
CA THR A 504 -14.19 -19.91 -0.03
C THR A 504 -14.08 -21.38 0.39
N GLN A 505 -12.90 -21.94 0.26
CA GLN A 505 -12.63 -23.34 0.57
C GLN A 505 -12.72 -23.60 2.08
N LEU A 506 -12.23 -22.67 2.92
CA LEU A 506 -12.35 -22.77 4.37
C LEU A 506 -13.81 -22.73 4.84
N LEU A 507 -14.61 -21.83 4.30
CA LEU A 507 -16.03 -21.73 4.61
C LEU A 507 -16.79 -23.00 4.18
N GLU A 508 -16.52 -23.53 2.97
CA GLU A 508 -17.13 -24.77 2.50
C GLU A 508 -16.72 -25.97 3.36
N GLU A 509 -15.48 -26.01 3.84
CA GLU A 509 -14.97 -27.10 4.66
C GLU A 509 -15.63 -27.09 6.04
N HIS A 510 -15.72 -25.94 6.73
CA HIS A 510 -16.41 -25.81 8.01
C HIS A 510 -17.91 -26.08 7.87
N HIS A 511 -18.54 -25.58 6.82
CA HIS A 511 -19.96 -25.84 6.57
C HIS A 511 -20.25 -27.34 6.36
N ARG A 512 -19.39 -28.06 5.62
CA ARG A 512 -19.51 -29.50 5.43
C ARG A 512 -19.36 -30.29 6.73
N ARG A 513 -18.51 -29.85 7.66
CA ARG A 513 -18.30 -30.50 8.96
C ARG A 513 -19.42 -30.17 9.94
N GLY A 514 -20.26 -29.18 9.67
CA GLY A 514 -21.25 -28.67 10.62
C GLY A 514 -20.61 -28.01 11.84
N GLU A 515 -19.35 -27.61 11.73
CA GLU A 515 -18.61 -26.93 12.77
C GLU A 515 -18.90 -25.42 12.72
N ARG A 516 -18.77 -24.78 13.88
CA ARG A 516 -18.83 -23.32 13.95
C ARG A 516 -17.54 -22.75 13.36
N ASP A 517 -17.65 -21.66 12.59
CA ASP A 517 -16.50 -20.95 12.08
C ASP A 517 -15.55 -20.54 13.20
N PRO A 518 -14.25 -20.84 13.09
CA PRO A 518 -13.28 -20.47 14.13
C PRO A 518 -13.09 -18.96 14.20
N ASP A 519 -12.74 -18.46 15.38
CA ASP A 519 -12.60 -17.03 15.65
C ASP A 519 -11.56 -16.35 14.75
N TRP A 520 -10.48 -17.04 14.38
CA TRP A 520 -9.45 -16.53 13.48
C TRP A 520 -9.98 -16.34 12.05
N LEU A 521 -10.85 -17.22 11.57
CA LEU A 521 -11.49 -17.07 10.26
C LEU A 521 -12.46 -15.90 10.27
N LEU A 522 -13.25 -15.77 11.31
CA LEU A 522 -14.15 -14.65 11.50
C LEU A 522 -13.40 -13.33 11.55
N TYR A 523 -12.33 -13.23 12.34
CA TYR A 523 -11.50 -12.03 12.41
C TYR A 523 -10.97 -11.63 11.02
N ALA A 524 -10.45 -12.59 10.24
CA ALA A 524 -9.96 -12.34 8.91
C ALA A 524 -11.08 -11.86 7.95
N LEU A 525 -12.28 -12.44 8.03
CA LEU A 525 -13.42 -12.04 7.21
C LEU A 525 -13.92 -10.64 7.55
N LEU A 526 -13.88 -10.23 8.81
CA LEU A 526 -14.26 -8.86 9.23
C LEU A 526 -13.29 -7.78 8.74
N GLN A 527 -12.09 -8.15 8.30
CA GLN A 527 -11.16 -7.24 7.63
C GLN A 527 -11.50 -7.00 6.15
N ILE A 528 -12.49 -7.72 5.61
CA ILE A 528 -12.94 -7.66 4.22
C ILE A 528 -14.39 -7.15 4.20
N GLU A 529 -14.71 -6.14 3.39
CA GLU A 529 -16.06 -5.52 3.32
C GLU A 529 -17.17 -6.45 2.76
N GLU A 530 -16.84 -7.65 2.34
CA GLU A 530 -17.80 -8.61 1.75
C GLU A 530 -18.74 -9.28 2.76
N VAL A 531 -18.53 -9.09 4.06
CA VAL A 531 -19.34 -9.73 5.10
C VAL A 531 -20.68 -9.00 5.25
N LYS A 532 -21.79 -9.71 5.06
CA LYS A 532 -23.15 -9.14 5.17
C LYS A 532 -23.43 -8.65 6.59
N GLN A 533 -24.10 -7.49 6.70
CA GLN A 533 -24.45 -6.83 7.98
C GLN A 533 -25.17 -7.75 8.99
N GLU A 534 -25.95 -8.70 8.51
CA GLU A 534 -26.64 -9.70 9.35
C GLU A 534 -25.69 -10.52 10.22
N VAL A 535 -24.49 -10.79 9.71
CA VAL A 535 -23.45 -11.53 10.43
C VAL A 535 -22.93 -10.72 11.61
N PHE A 536 -22.77 -9.40 11.46
CA PHE A 536 -22.29 -8.55 12.55
C PHE A 536 -23.21 -8.58 13.78
N GLY A 537 -24.53 -8.59 13.59
CA GLY A 537 -25.50 -8.63 14.68
C GLY A 537 -25.39 -9.89 15.54
N VAL A 538 -25.08 -11.03 14.95
CA VAL A 538 -24.86 -12.29 15.67
C VAL A 538 -23.58 -12.25 16.49
N TYR A 539 -22.49 -11.82 15.86
CA TYR A 539 -21.17 -11.81 16.50
C TYR A 539 -20.98 -10.67 17.50
N ALA A 540 -21.65 -9.53 17.30
CA ALA A 540 -21.64 -8.43 18.26
C ALA A 540 -22.24 -8.78 19.63
N ARG A 541 -23.12 -9.78 19.68
CA ARG A 541 -23.75 -10.26 20.92
C ARG A 541 -22.93 -11.30 21.68
N ARG A 542 -21.80 -11.74 21.13
CA ARG A 542 -20.93 -12.69 21.84
C ARG A 542 -20.35 -12.05 23.09
N PRO A 543 -20.30 -12.76 24.21
CA PRO A 543 -19.59 -12.30 25.39
C PRO A 543 -18.08 -12.28 25.09
N ILE A 544 -17.37 -11.33 25.70
CA ILE A 544 -15.90 -11.34 25.67
C ILE A 544 -15.42 -12.45 26.59
N VAL A 545 -14.53 -13.30 26.06
CA VAL A 545 -13.86 -14.35 26.83
C VAL A 545 -12.49 -13.80 27.25
N PRO A 546 -12.27 -13.49 28.54
CA PRO A 546 -11.05 -12.83 29.00
C PRO A 546 -9.76 -13.59 28.68
N ASP A 547 -9.81 -14.93 28.77
CA ASP A 547 -8.68 -15.82 28.48
C ASP A 547 -8.70 -16.36 27.05
N GLY A 548 -9.52 -15.74 26.17
CA GLY A 548 -9.61 -16.09 24.76
C GLY A 548 -8.37 -15.67 23.97
N SER A 549 -8.27 -16.19 22.75
CA SER A 549 -7.23 -15.74 21.81
C SER A 549 -7.41 -14.25 21.47
N LEU A 550 -6.32 -13.58 21.08
CA LEU A 550 -6.39 -12.20 20.59
C LEU A 550 -7.35 -12.09 19.39
N ALA A 551 -7.37 -13.08 18.51
CA ALA A 551 -8.27 -13.14 17.36
C ALA A 551 -9.75 -13.19 17.80
N ALA A 552 -10.08 -13.97 18.83
CA ALA A 552 -11.44 -14.03 19.38
C ALA A 552 -11.88 -12.69 19.99
N LEU A 553 -11.00 -12.03 20.72
CA LEU A 553 -11.24 -10.71 21.30
C LEU A 553 -11.48 -9.68 20.19
N MET A 554 -10.57 -9.58 19.22
CA MET A 554 -10.63 -8.59 18.17
C MET A 554 -11.83 -8.80 17.23
N SER A 555 -12.16 -10.05 16.88
CA SER A 555 -13.35 -10.34 16.08
C SER A 555 -14.65 -9.90 16.75
N THR A 556 -14.75 -10.10 18.08
CA THR A 556 -15.91 -9.63 18.85
C THR A 556 -15.97 -8.10 18.89
N ILE A 557 -14.85 -7.43 19.11
CA ILE A 557 -14.77 -5.96 19.13
C ILE A 557 -15.11 -5.39 17.77
N ASP A 558 -14.53 -5.92 16.68
CA ASP A 558 -14.77 -5.44 15.32
C ASP A 558 -16.23 -5.65 14.91
N ALA A 559 -16.83 -6.79 15.25
CA ALA A 559 -18.26 -7.03 15.01
C ALA A 559 -19.15 -6.00 15.75
N ARG A 560 -18.80 -5.63 16.98
CA ARG A 560 -19.51 -4.59 17.74
C ARG A 560 -19.38 -3.22 17.14
N GLU A 561 -18.20 -2.86 16.67
CA GLU A 561 -17.95 -1.61 15.96
C GLU A 561 -18.80 -1.53 14.68
N GLN A 562 -18.80 -2.59 13.87
CA GLN A 562 -19.61 -2.65 12.64
C GLN A 562 -21.11 -2.63 12.94
N TYR A 563 -21.54 -3.37 13.94
CA TYR A 563 -22.95 -3.36 14.36
C TYR A 563 -23.40 -1.97 14.81
N ALA A 564 -22.56 -1.23 15.54
CA ALA A 564 -22.88 0.14 15.96
C ALA A 564 -23.17 1.07 14.77
N TYR A 565 -22.51 0.87 13.62
CA TYR A 565 -22.78 1.66 12.42
C TYR A 565 -24.15 1.36 11.78
N THR A 566 -24.75 0.20 12.06
CA THR A 566 -26.10 -0.14 11.59
C THR A 566 -27.20 0.50 12.44
N LEU A 567 -26.88 0.97 13.65
CA LEU A 567 -27.83 1.61 14.56
C LEU A 567 -28.08 3.08 14.19
N ASP A 568 -29.24 3.59 14.58
CA ASP A 568 -29.55 5.00 14.45
C ASP A 568 -28.58 5.86 15.30
N HIS A 569 -28.32 7.06 14.85
CA HIS A 569 -27.35 7.97 15.47
C HIS A 569 -27.67 8.24 16.96
N GLN A 570 -28.96 8.22 17.32
CA GLN A 570 -29.42 8.45 18.70
C GLN A 570 -29.24 7.21 19.60
N GLU A 571 -29.18 6.01 19.04
CA GLU A 571 -29.04 4.74 19.78
C GLU A 571 -27.58 4.39 20.06
N ARG A 572 -26.66 4.88 19.22
CA ARG A 572 -25.22 4.55 19.32
C ARG A 572 -24.59 4.84 20.68
N PRO A 573 -24.84 6.01 21.33
CA PRO A 573 -24.23 6.29 22.65
C PRO A 573 -24.62 5.28 23.72
N ALA A 574 -25.91 4.89 23.78
CA ALA A 574 -26.40 3.89 24.71
C ALA A 574 -25.79 2.50 24.45
N TYR A 575 -25.65 2.13 23.19
CA TYR A 575 -24.99 0.89 22.78
C TYR A 575 -23.52 0.86 23.21
N TYR A 576 -22.76 1.93 22.98
CA TYR A 576 -21.38 2.04 23.41
C TYR A 576 -21.21 2.05 24.93
N ALA A 577 -22.17 2.63 25.68
CA ALA A 577 -22.18 2.54 27.13
C ALA A 577 -22.33 1.08 27.62
N THR A 578 -23.18 0.28 26.94
CA THR A 578 -23.30 -1.16 27.21
C THR A 578 -21.99 -1.91 26.90
N CYS A 579 -21.39 -1.66 25.74
CA CYS A 579 -20.09 -2.24 25.40
C CYS A 579 -19.01 -1.89 26.43
N ALA A 580 -18.98 -0.64 26.92
CA ALA A 580 -18.03 -0.19 27.93
C ALA A 580 -18.16 -0.96 29.25
N GLN A 581 -19.39 -1.26 29.69
CA GLN A 581 -19.60 -2.08 30.90
C GLN A 581 -19.06 -3.50 30.74
N GLU A 582 -19.27 -4.13 29.60
CA GLU A 582 -18.77 -5.47 29.32
C GLU A 582 -17.24 -5.49 29.19
N TYR A 583 -16.63 -4.49 28.52
CA TYR A 583 -15.17 -4.38 28.43
C TYR A 583 -14.54 -4.17 29.80
N LEU A 584 -15.13 -3.31 30.65
CA LEU A 584 -14.67 -3.09 32.01
C LEU A 584 -14.73 -4.36 32.86
N HIS A 585 -15.81 -5.16 32.73
CA HIS A 585 -15.94 -6.44 33.42
C HIS A 585 -14.86 -7.44 32.98
N ALA A 586 -14.66 -7.58 31.66
CA ALA A 586 -13.65 -8.48 31.10
C ALA A 586 -12.22 -8.07 31.48
N LEU A 587 -11.96 -6.77 31.62
CA LEU A 587 -10.63 -6.21 31.95
C LEU A 587 -10.10 -6.71 33.30
N GLY A 588 -10.98 -7.04 34.25
CA GLY A 588 -10.60 -7.50 35.59
C GLY A 588 -9.73 -8.77 35.61
N THR A 589 -9.86 -9.63 34.59
CA THR A 589 -9.17 -10.93 34.51
C THR A 589 -8.19 -11.01 33.34
N THR A 590 -8.21 -10.03 32.41
CA THR A 590 -7.39 -10.04 31.19
C THR A 590 -5.98 -9.52 31.44
N GLN A 591 -4.97 -10.10 30.78
CA GLN A 591 -3.55 -9.72 30.89
C GLN A 591 -2.90 -9.50 29.51
N GLY A 592 -1.69 -8.96 29.51
CA GLY A 592 -0.85 -8.79 28.31
C GLY A 592 -1.51 -8.00 27.19
N ARG A 593 -1.35 -8.42 25.97
CA ARG A 593 -1.86 -7.75 24.76
C ARG A 593 -3.38 -7.60 24.75
N ASN A 594 -4.11 -8.63 25.19
CA ASN A 594 -5.58 -8.56 25.28
C ASN A 594 -6.03 -7.46 26.22
N ARG A 595 -5.32 -7.23 27.35
CA ARG A 595 -5.60 -6.14 28.27
C ARG A 595 -5.40 -4.76 27.62
N ALA A 596 -4.32 -4.60 26.87
CA ALA A 596 -4.04 -3.36 26.16
C ALA A 596 -5.13 -3.05 25.11
N GLU A 597 -5.53 -4.01 24.30
CA GLU A 597 -6.62 -3.86 23.33
C GLU A 597 -7.95 -3.53 24.01
N LEU A 598 -8.27 -4.22 25.10
CA LEU A 598 -9.50 -3.92 25.88
C LEU A 598 -9.49 -2.51 26.45
N LEU A 599 -8.37 -2.03 27.00
CA LEU A 599 -8.24 -0.64 27.49
C LEU A 599 -8.44 0.36 26.35
N HIS A 600 -7.81 0.10 25.17
CA HIS A 600 -7.99 0.96 24.00
C HIS A 600 -9.46 1.08 23.59
N HIS A 601 -10.15 -0.07 23.45
CA HIS A 601 -11.52 -0.11 23.00
C HIS A 601 -12.53 0.32 24.09
N LEU A 602 -12.21 0.11 25.36
CA LEU A 602 -12.97 0.69 26.49
C LEU A 602 -12.95 2.22 26.47
N GLY A 603 -11.76 2.80 26.28
CA GLY A 603 -11.62 4.25 26.13
C GLY A 603 -12.39 4.79 24.92
N LYS A 604 -12.36 4.09 23.77
CA LYS A 604 -13.19 4.41 22.60
C LYS A 604 -14.69 4.34 22.91
N ALA A 605 -15.12 3.31 23.63
CA ALA A 605 -16.53 3.14 23.99
C ALA A 605 -17.01 4.27 24.92
N TYR A 606 -16.22 4.62 25.94
CA TYR A 606 -16.50 5.79 26.79
C TYR A 606 -16.56 7.10 26.00
N ARG A 607 -15.62 7.33 25.10
CA ARG A 607 -15.62 8.53 24.23
C ARG A 607 -16.91 8.60 23.39
N ARG A 608 -17.32 7.48 22.80
CA ARG A 608 -18.51 7.42 21.92
C ARG A 608 -19.83 7.44 22.69
N SER A 609 -19.81 7.08 23.98
CA SER A 609 -20.97 7.25 24.87
C SER A 609 -21.05 8.64 25.50
N GLY A 610 -20.06 9.52 25.27
CA GLY A 610 -20.02 10.88 25.81
C GLY A 610 -19.36 11.00 27.21
N GLU A 611 -18.75 9.92 27.73
CA GLU A 611 -18.10 9.90 29.03
C GLU A 611 -16.63 10.34 28.93
N ILE A 612 -16.38 11.61 28.64
CA ILE A 612 -15.07 12.16 28.28
C ILE A 612 -14.00 11.89 29.37
N ASP A 613 -14.31 12.12 30.64
CA ASP A 613 -13.35 11.95 31.73
C ASP A 613 -12.93 10.47 31.90
N LYS A 614 -13.89 9.54 31.79
CA LYS A 614 -13.59 8.13 31.84
C LYS A 614 -12.78 7.67 30.62
N ALA A 615 -13.08 8.20 29.44
CA ALA A 615 -12.32 7.91 28.24
C ALA A 615 -10.87 8.35 28.40
N LEU A 616 -10.64 9.59 28.85
CA LEU A 616 -9.30 10.14 29.06
C LEU A 616 -8.52 9.33 30.11
N ALA A 617 -9.12 9.04 31.26
CA ALA A 617 -8.49 8.24 32.32
C ALA A 617 -8.10 6.83 31.81
N THR A 618 -8.99 6.19 31.04
CA THR A 618 -8.75 4.85 30.49
C THR A 618 -7.60 4.87 29.45
N PHE A 619 -7.55 5.86 28.57
CA PHE A 619 -6.46 6.01 27.61
C PHE A 619 -5.13 6.31 28.31
N GLN A 620 -5.13 7.14 29.36
CA GLN A 620 -3.94 7.41 30.16
C GLN A 620 -3.44 6.15 30.87
N GLN A 621 -4.33 5.34 31.44
CA GLN A 621 -3.98 4.05 32.02
C GLN A 621 -3.33 3.11 31.01
N LEU A 622 -3.81 3.09 29.75
CA LEU A 622 -3.16 2.31 28.71
C LEU A 622 -1.75 2.82 28.41
N LEU A 623 -1.57 4.13 28.29
CA LEU A 623 -0.27 4.74 27.97
C LEU A 623 0.75 4.64 29.12
N GLU A 624 0.33 4.47 30.37
CA GLU A 624 1.23 4.10 31.47
C GLU A 624 1.82 2.69 31.29
N PHE A 625 1.06 1.82 30.68
CA PHE A 625 1.43 0.43 30.41
C PHE A 625 2.12 0.26 29.04
N GLU A 626 1.63 0.94 27.99
CA GLU A 626 2.14 0.93 26.64
C GLU A 626 2.30 2.36 26.08
N PRO A 627 3.39 3.06 26.42
CA PRO A 627 3.56 4.49 26.08
C PRO A 627 3.59 4.78 24.55
N THR A 628 3.92 3.78 23.74
CA THR A 628 4.05 3.90 22.28
C THR A 628 2.79 3.51 21.52
N TRP A 629 1.64 3.36 22.20
CA TRP A 629 0.39 3.00 21.53
C TRP A 629 -0.18 4.16 20.70
N HIS A 630 0.30 4.32 19.48
CA HIS A 630 -0.04 5.42 18.57
C HIS A 630 -1.56 5.61 18.39
N ALA A 631 -2.32 4.49 18.25
CA ALA A 631 -3.76 4.57 18.10
C ALA A 631 -4.44 5.25 19.30
N THR A 632 -3.95 5.04 20.53
CA THR A 632 -4.48 5.70 21.72
C THR A 632 -4.13 7.19 21.77
N HIS A 633 -2.91 7.58 21.39
CA HIS A 633 -2.58 8.99 21.21
C HIS A 633 -3.50 9.66 20.18
N GLY A 634 -3.80 9.00 19.07
CA GLY A 634 -4.79 9.47 18.09
C GLY A 634 -6.20 9.63 18.67
N GLN A 635 -6.64 8.69 19.53
CA GLN A 635 -7.93 8.80 20.22
C GLN A 635 -7.99 9.95 21.22
N ILE A 636 -6.91 10.20 21.97
CA ILE A 636 -6.82 11.34 22.90
C ILE A 636 -6.84 12.66 22.12
N ALA A 637 -6.12 12.74 20.99
CA ALA A 637 -6.17 13.89 20.11
C ALA A 637 -7.58 14.16 19.58
N HIS A 638 -8.29 13.10 19.19
CA HIS A 638 -9.68 13.22 18.76
C HIS A 638 -10.64 13.62 19.90
N LEU A 639 -10.42 13.09 21.13
CA LEU A 639 -11.23 13.42 22.31
C LEU A 639 -11.13 14.92 22.64
N GLY A 640 -9.91 15.47 22.67
CA GLY A 640 -9.67 16.89 22.93
C GLY A 640 -10.18 17.83 21.82
N ALA A 641 -10.39 17.29 20.60
CA ALA A 641 -10.95 18.03 19.47
C ALA A 641 -12.50 18.07 19.48
N GLN A 642 -13.15 17.28 20.35
CA GLN A 642 -14.61 17.28 20.46
C GLN A 642 -15.15 18.61 21.00
N ARG A 643 -16.37 18.94 20.59
CA ARG A 643 -17.00 20.23 20.93
C ARG A 643 -17.23 20.41 22.45
N ASP A 644 -17.53 19.32 23.12
CA ASP A 644 -17.83 19.21 24.56
C ASP A 644 -16.62 18.82 25.39
N ALA A 645 -15.42 18.79 24.80
CA ALA A 645 -14.17 18.51 25.51
C ALA A 645 -13.90 19.58 26.58
N ASN A 646 -13.59 19.13 27.79
CA ASN A 646 -13.13 20.02 28.87
C ASN A 646 -11.65 20.42 28.67
N GLU A 647 -11.17 21.39 29.45
CA GLU A 647 -9.79 21.91 29.27
C GLU A 647 -8.72 20.83 29.45
N GLN A 648 -8.92 19.90 30.40
CA GLN A 648 -7.99 18.78 30.60
C GLN A 648 -7.89 17.85 29.37
N ALA A 649 -9.03 17.55 28.73
CA ALA A 649 -9.07 16.75 27.49
C ALA A 649 -8.43 17.50 26.33
N LYS A 650 -8.65 18.81 26.20
CA LYS A 650 -8.04 19.66 25.16
C LYS A 650 -6.51 19.70 25.29
N GLU A 651 -5.99 19.94 26.50
CA GLU A 651 -4.55 19.94 26.76
C GLU A 651 -3.92 18.55 26.49
N ALA A 652 -4.57 17.47 26.95
CA ALA A 652 -4.11 16.12 26.69
C ALA A 652 -4.12 15.79 25.18
N GLY A 653 -5.17 16.21 24.49
CA GLY A 653 -5.32 16.07 23.04
C GLY A 653 -4.22 16.82 22.28
N GLN A 654 -3.93 18.04 22.64
CA GLN A 654 -2.88 18.84 22.01
C GLN A 654 -1.49 18.19 22.23
N ARG A 655 -1.20 17.70 23.44
CA ARG A 655 0.07 17.01 23.73
C ARG A 655 0.20 15.73 22.92
N SER A 656 -0.85 14.91 22.86
CA SER A 656 -0.86 13.66 22.08
C SER A 656 -0.69 13.91 20.59
N LEU A 657 -1.38 14.91 20.02
CA LEU A 657 -1.22 15.28 18.61
C LEU A 657 0.19 15.81 18.32
N ARG A 658 0.75 16.67 19.19
CA ARG A 658 2.12 17.15 19.05
C ARG A 658 3.12 16.00 19.05
N GLN A 659 2.97 15.02 19.94
CA GLN A 659 3.84 13.84 19.98
C GLN A 659 3.76 13.04 18.67
N LEU A 660 2.56 12.76 18.16
CA LEU A 660 2.40 12.06 16.89
C LEU A 660 3.00 12.84 15.71
N VAL A 661 2.79 14.16 15.67
CA VAL A 661 3.37 15.03 14.62
C VAL A 661 4.89 15.01 14.68
N THR A 662 5.50 15.14 15.87
CA THR A 662 6.95 15.03 16.03
C THR A 662 7.48 13.70 15.51
N GLN A 663 6.83 12.57 15.86
CA GLN A 663 7.21 11.25 15.36
C GLN A 663 7.05 11.12 13.84
N MET A 664 6.01 11.73 13.24
CA MET A 664 5.84 11.75 11.78
C MET A 664 6.93 12.56 11.07
N VAL A 665 7.42 13.63 11.71
CA VAL A 665 8.49 14.49 11.16
C VAL A 665 9.86 13.84 11.31
N ASP A 666 10.12 13.22 12.46
CA ASP A 666 11.41 12.56 12.76
C ASP A 666 11.57 11.24 11.98
N GLY A 667 10.46 10.50 11.82
CA GLY A 667 10.41 9.24 11.08
C GLY A 667 9.02 9.02 10.50
N PRO A 668 8.82 9.32 9.23
CA PRO A 668 7.49 9.26 8.61
C PRO A 668 6.77 7.90 8.68
N THR A 669 7.50 6.80 8.92
CA THR A 669 6.93 5.45 9.14
C THR A 669 6.69 5.13 10.62
N ALA A 670 7.17 5.96 11.55
CA ALA A 670 7.03 5.73 12.99
C ALA A 670 5.56 5.70 13.46
N VAL A 671 4.66 6.32 12.71
CA VAL A 671 3.21 6.32 13.00
C VAL A 671 2.47 5.61 11.88
N PRO A 672 1.67 4.56 12.17
CA PRO A 672 0.85 3.90 11.16
C PRO A 672 -0.03 4.90 10.41
N LEU A 673 -0.04 4.89 9.08
CA LEU A 673 -0.69 5.92 8.25
C LEU A 673 -2.18 6.14 8.57
N ARG A 674 -2.91 5.09 8.91
CA ARG A 674 -4.31 5.21 9.33
C ARG A 674 -4.45 6.03 10.61
N VAL A 675 -3.53 5.88 11.56
CA VAL A 675 -3.49 6.67 12.80
C VAL A 675 -3.06 8.10 12.50
N ALA A 676 -2.04 8.26 11.65
CA ALA A 676 -1.55 9.56 11.21
C ALA A 676 -2.68 10.39 10.57
N MET A 677 -3.45 9.83 9.64
CA MET A 677 -4.56 10.53 8.99
C MET A 677 -5.67 10.90 9.98
N ALA A 678 -6.05 9.95 10.84
CA ALA A 678 -7.05 10.22 11.87
C ALA A 678 -6.57 11.30 12.86
N ALA A 679 -5.29 11.36 13.18
CA ALA A 679 -4.71 12.41 14.03
C ALA A 679 -4.66 13.76 13.31
N LEU A 680 -4.14 13.80 12.06
CA LEU A 680 -4.00 15.04 11.28
C LEU A 680 -5.35 15.68 10.92
N SER A 681 -6.43 14.90 10.77
CA SER A 681 -7.78 15.46 10.58
C SER A 681 -8.23 16.39 11.70
N ASN A 682 -7.64 16.25 12.91
CA ASN A 682 -7.92 17.08 14.07
C ASN A 682 -7.06 18.35 14.17
N LEU A 683 -6.08 18.59 13.28
CA LEU A 683 -5.20 19.76 13.30
C LEU A 683 -5.95 21.08 13.42
N ARG A 684 -7.11 21.18 12.80
CA ARG A 684 -7.94 22.40 12.82
C ARG A 684 -8.41 22.81 14.20
N SER A 685 -8.47 21.86 15.13
CA SER A 685 -8.94 22.08 16.51
C SER A 685 -7.85 22.57 17.46
N TYR A 686 -6.58 22.56 17.02
CA TYR A 686 -5.41 22.89 17.86
C TYR A 686 -4.64 24.07 17.27
N ALA A 687 -5.13 25.29 17.58
CA ALA A 687 -4.61 26.51 16.99
C ALA A 687 -3.13 26.76 17.31
N GLU A 688 -2.71 26.59 18.56
CA GLU A 688 -1.32 26.78 18.98
C GLU A 688 -0.36 25.86 18.24
N LEU A 689 -0.70 24.56 18.12
CA LEU A 689 0.12 23.60 17.38
C LEU A 689 0.20 23.97 15.90
N THR A 690 -0.90 24.43 15.30
CA THR A 690 -0.90 24.84 13.89
C THR A 690 -0.05 26.09 13.66
N GLU A 691 0.02 27.03 14.61
CA GLU A 691 0.91 28.20 14.50
C GLU A 691 2.38 27.82 14.69
N GLU A 692 2.69 26.91 15.62
CA GLU A 692 4.03 26.34 15.76
C GLU A 692 4.51 25.69 14.45
N LEU A 693 3.67 24.85 13.85
CA LEU A 693 3.97 24.19 12.57
C LEU A 693 4.13 25.18 11.41
N ASN A 694 3.31 26.24 11.37
CA ASN A 694 3.41 27.27 10.35
C ASN A 694 4.77 28.00 10.36
N ALA A 695 5.53 27.93 11.44
CA ALA A 695 6.87 28.51 11.54
C ALA A 695 7.97 27.56 11.05
N ASP A 696 7.64 26.29 10.77
CA ASP A 696 8.59 25.23 10.40
C ASP A 696 8.23 24.58 9.06
N GLU A 697 8.85 25.08 7.99
CA GLU A 697 8.64 24.58 6.62
C GLU A 697 9.02 23.11 6.46
N GLN A 698 10.01 22.63 7.19
CA GLN A 698 10.46 21.24 7.12
C GLN A 698 9.38 20.30 7.67
N SER A 699 8.79 20.62 8.80
CA SER A 699 7.67 19.87 9.36
C SER A 699 6.45 19.87 8.42
N ILE A 700 6.13 21.00 7.81
CA ILE A 700 5.02 21.08 6.85
C ILE A 700 5.26 20.20 5.62
N ASN A 701 6.48 20.18 5.08
CA ASN A 701 6.84 19.32 3.97
C ASN A 701 6.72 17.83 4.35
N ALA A 702 7.24 17.44 5.52
CA ALA A 702 7.12 16.05 6.00
C ALA A 702 5.66 15.62 6.18
N LEU A 703 4.79 16.47 6.74
CA LEU A 703 3.36 16.19 6.86
C LEU A 703 2.69 16.08 5.48
N GLY A 704 3.05 16.91 4.51
CA GLY A 704 2.58 16.82 3.14
C GLY A 704 2.92 15.46 2.50
N GLU A 705 4.10 14.96 2.75
CA GLU A 705 4.53 13.63 2.28
C GLU A 705 3.75 12.49 2.93
N VAL A 706 3.53 12.53 4.26
CA VAL A 706 2.70 11.54 4.98
C VAL A 706 1.27 11.50 4.39
N ILE A 707 0.69 12.67 4.10
CA ILE A 707 -0.64 12.77 3.48
C ILE A 707 -0.62 12.22 2.06
N SER A 708 0.41 12.55 1.26
CA SER A 708 0.56 12.03 -0.10
C SER A 708 0.64 10.51 -0.11
N GLN A 709 1.42 9.91 0.79
CA GLN A 709 1.51 8.46 0.90
C GLN A 709 0.16 7.82 1.23
N SER A 710 -0.61 8.40 2.16
CA SER A 710 -1.92 7.87 2.54
C SER A 710 -2.92 7.88 1.38
N ALA A 711 -2.82 8.87 0.49
CA ALA A 711 -3.61 8.91 -0.74
C ALA A 711 -3.24 7.76 -1.67
N LEU A 712 -1.94 7.48 -1.84
CA LEU A 712 -1.45 6.35 -2.64
C LEU A 712 -1.91 5.00 -2.08
N GLU A 713 -2.07 4.89 -0.76
CA GLU A 713 -2.64 3.71 -0.12
C GLU A 713 -4.17 3.64 -0.22
N GLY A 714 -4.84 4.68 -0.72
CA GLY A 714 -6.29 4.76 -0.83
C GLY A 714 -7.00 4.80 0.52
N LEU A 715 -6.38 5.40 1.55
CA LEU A 715 -7.00 5.54 2.86
C LEU A 715 -8.12 6.60 2.81
N GLU A 716 -9.35 6.23 3.19
CA GLU A 716 -10.50 7.15 3.20
C GLU A 716 -10.26 8.36 4.11
N GLN A 717 -9.55 8.17 5.22
CA GLN A 717 -9.16 9.23 6.15
C GLN A 717 -8.25 10.30 5.51
N PHE A 718 -7.66 10.04 4.35
CA PHE A 718 -6.90 11.00 3.58
C PHE A 718 -7.68 12.30 3.33
N TYR A 719 -8.94 12.21 2.93
CA TYR A 719 -9.72 13.40 2.56
C TYR A 719 -9.86 14.41 3.70
N ASP A 720 -10.08 13.95 4.93
CA ASP A 720 -10.22 14.82 6.09
C ASP A 720 -8.88 15.38 6.56
N ALA A 721 -7.81 14.59 6.50
CA ALA A 721 -6.45 15.05 6.80
C ALA A 721 -5.98 16.08 5.75
N PHE A 722 -6.22 15.83 4.47
CA PHE A 722 -5.92 16.74 3.37
C PHE A 722 -6.69 18.07 3.52
N PHE A 723 -7.96 18.01 3.90
CA PHE A 723 -8.74 19.20 4.19
C PHE A 723 -8.20 19.99 5.38
N ALA A 724 -7.86 19.31 6.48
CA ALA A 724 -7.26 19.97 7.65
C ALA A 724 -5.94 20.64 7.28
N PHE A 725 -5.09 19.97 6.53
CA PHE A 725 -3.81 20.49 6.05
C PHE A 725 -3.98 21.71 5.14
N THR A 726 -4.75 21.59 4.07
CA THR A 726 -4.94 22.69 3.11
C THR A 726 -5.63 23.91 3.74
N SER A 727 -6.53 23.68 4.69
CA SER A 727 -7.21 24.75 5.43
C SER A 727 -6.26 25.60 6.28
N LYS A 728 -5.19 25.02 6.78
CA LYS A 728 -4.26 25.66 7.73
C LYS A 728 -2.97 26.13 7.08
N PHE A 729 -2.50 25.41 6.07
CA PHE A 729 -1.15 25.59 5.55
C PHE A 729 -1.09 26.09 4.10
N SER A 730 -2.12 25.90 3.26
CA SER A 730 -2.03 26.27 1.83
C SER A 730 -1.77 27.76 1.60
N TYR A 731 -2.19 28.61 2.54
CA TYR A 731 -1.97 30.05 2.44
C TYR A 731 -0.51 30.46 2.68
N ARG A 732 0.12 29.90 3.73
CA ARG A 732 1.50 30.21 4.12
C ARG A 732 2.55 29.36 3.42
N HIS A 733 2.18 28.13 3.04
CA HIS A 733 3.03 27.13 2.37
C HIS A 733 2.40 26.70 1.03
N PRO A 734 2.24 27.63 0.07
CA PRO A 734 1.59 27.33 -1.20
C PRO A 734 2.35 26.24 -1.98
N ARG A 735 3.69 26.30 -1.96
CA ARG A 735 4.53 25.34 -2.69
C ARG A 735 4.28 23.89 -2.25
N THR A 736 4.32 23.61 -0.95
CA THR A 736 4.04 22.28 -0.42
C THR A 736 2.63 21.80 -0.79
N SER A 737 1.65 22.70 -0.74
CA SER A 737 0.28 22.38 -1.15
C SER A 737 0.15 22.08 -2.65
N PHE A 738 0.93 22.76 -3.50
CA PHE A 738 0.96 22.50 -4.94
C PHE A 738 1.65 21.16 -5.24
N GLU A 739 2.76 20.89 -4.58
CA GLU A 739 3.46 19.60 -4.68
C GLU A 739 2.56 18.45 -4.22
N LEU A 740 1.86 18.62 -3.09
CA LEU A 740 0.91 17.63 -2.57
C LEU A 740 -0.24 17.37 -3.56
N VAL A 741 -0.92 18.42 -4.05
CA VAL A 741 -2.01 18.26 -5.03
C VAL A 741 -1.52 17.62 -6.33
N THR A 742 -0.30 17.94 -6.76
CA THR A 742 0.30 17.34 -7.96
C THR A 742 0.57 15.85 -7.74
N ALA A 743 1.10 15.50 -6.57
CA ALA A 743 1.39 14.09 -6.23
C ALA A 743 0.13 13.22 -6.14
N VAL A 744 -0.99 13.80 -5.66
CA VAL A 744 -2.26 13.06 -5.47
C VAL A 744 -3.32 13.41 -6.53
N GLY A 745 -2.97 14.18 -7.55
CA GLY A 745 -3.93 14.77 -8.52
C GLY A 745 -4.87 13.77 -9.17
N GLY A 746 -4.40 12.58 -9.51
CA GLY A 746 -5.22 11.50 -10.04
C GLY A 746 -6.37 11.06 -9.12
N MET A 747 -6.25 11.26 -7.80
CA MET A 747 -7.31 10.94 -6.84
C MET A 747 -8.54 11.83 -6.97
N PHE A 748 -8.40 13.03 -7.53
CA PHE A 748 -9.49 14.01 -7.68
C PHE A 748 -10.11 14.01 -9.08
N GLU A 749 -9.58 13.24 -10.01
CA GLU A 749 -10.12 13.08 -11.37
C GLU A 749 -11.12 11.91 -11.47
N VAL A 750 -11.39 11.21 -10.36
CA VAL A 750 -12.43 10.18 -10.26
C VAL A 750 -13.83 10.75 -10.22
N SER A 751 -14.81 9.92 -10.57
CA SER A 751 -16.22 10.26 -10.36
C SER A 751 -16.48 10.57 -8.87
N PRO A 752 -17.10 11.70 -8.54
CA PRO A 752 -17.49 12.00 -7.15
C PRO A 752 -18.33 10.92 -6.48
N ALA A 753 -19.05 10.12 -7.27
CA ALA A 753 -19.83 8.99 -6.78
C ALA A 753 -18.99 7.88 -6.13
N SER A 754 -17.68 7.79 -6.47
CA SER A 754 -16.75 6.82 -5.86
C SER A 754 -16.20 7.29 -4.51
N ILE A 755 -16.43 8.54 -4.13
CA ILE A 755 -16.01 9.11 -2.84
C ILE A 755 -17.21 9.09 -1.89
N GLY A 756 -16.97 8.68 -0.65
CA GLY A 756 -18.02 8.71 0.38
C GLY A 756 -18.65 10.09 0.53
N LYS A 757 -19.98 10.16 0.59
CA LYS A 757 -20.74 11.44 0.65
C LYS A 757 -20.22 12.41 1.72
N ASN A 758 -19.70 11.86 2.82
CA ASN A 758 -19.18 12.64 3.95
C ASN A 758 -17.89 13.41 3.59
N HIS A 759 -17.16 13.00 2.55
CA HIS A 759 -15.89 13.60 2.17
C HIS A 759 -15.99 14.57 0.99
N LEU A 760 -17.13 14.59 0.26
CA LEU A 760 -17.28 15.45 -0.91
C LEU A 760 -17.06 16.94 -0.58
N LEU A 761 -17.55 17.41 0.56
CA LEU A 761 -17.35 18.79 1.01
C LEU A 761 -15.88 19.05 1.33
N SER A 762 -15.24 18.15 2.07
CA SER A 762 -13.82 18.26 2.43
C SER A 762 -12.93 18.34 1.18
N VAL A 763 -13.23 17.54 0.15
CA VAL A 763 -12.50 17.56 -1.13
C VAL A 763 -12.74 18.88 -1.86
N SER A 764 -13.98 19.32 -2.00
CA SER A 764 -14.30 20.59 -2.65
C SER A 764 -13.61 21.77 -1.98
N GLU A 765 -13.71 21.89 -0.65
CA GLU A 765 -13.05 22.96 0.10
C GLU A 765 -11.53 22.90 0.03
N SER A 766 -10.93 21.70 0.04
CA SER A 766 -9.49 21.52 -0.09
C SER A 766 -8.97 22.04 -1.43
N LEU A 767 -9.60 21.63 -2.51
CA LEU A 767 -9.24 22.07 -3.87
C LEU A 767 -9.44 23.58 -4.02
N ALA A 768 -10.50 24.14 -3.45
CA ALA A 768 -10.74 25.59 -3.44
C ALA A 768 -9.64 26.34 -2.65
N ASN A 769 -9.20 25.83 -1.50
CA ASN A 769 -8.11 26.43 -0.72
C ASN A 769 -6.82 26.50 -1.53
N VAL A 770 -6.44 25.40 -2.19
CA VAL A 770 -5.22 25.35 -3.01
C VAL A 770 -5.38 26.22 -4.27
N ALA A 771 -6.56 26.23 -4.90
CA ALA A 771 -6.86 27.10 -6.04
C ALA A 771 -6.70 28.59 -5.68
N GLN A 772 -7.21 29.01 -4.51
CA GLN A 772 -7.04 30.37 -4.01
C GLN A 772 -5.56 30.73 -3.79
N SER A 773 -4.78 29.81 -3.26
CA SER A 773 -3.33 29.99 -3.09
C SER A 773 -2.59 30.08 -4.44
N ALA A 774 -3.01 29.29 -5.44
CA ALA A 774 -2.47 29.34 -6.78
C ALA A 774 -2.78 30.69 -7.48
N GLN A 775 -4.01 31.22 -7.33
CA GLN A 775 -4.37 32.55 -7.81
C GLN A 775 -3.44 33.64 -7.23
N ARG A 776 -3.18 33.59 -5.92
CA ARG A 776 -2.30 34.54 -5.24
C ARG A 776 -0.86 34.42 -5.68
N SER A 777 -0.41 33.22 -6.00
CA SER A 777 0.95 32.95 -6.46
C SER A 777 1.13 33.24 -7.97
N GLY A 778 0.05 33.61 -8.68
CA GLY A 778 0.08 33.91 -10.13
C GLY A 778 0.04 32.66 -11.02
N ASP A 779 -0.19 31.45 -10.46
CA ASP A 779 -0.36 30.23 -11.27
C ASP A 779 -1.84 30.07 -11.68
N GLU A 780 -2.23 30.83 -12.70
CA GLU A 780 -3.61 30.82 -13.20
C GLU A 780 -4.03 29.47 -13.81
N ALA A 781 -3.08 28.69 -14.33
CA ALA A 781 -3.39 27.39 -14.95
C ALA A 781 -3.80 26.38 -13.87
N LEU A 782 -3.02 26.28 -12.81
CA LEU A 782 -3.32 25.43 -11.65
C LEU A 782 -4.61 25.91 -10.97
N ALA A 783 -4.77 27.21 -10.77
CA ALA A 783 -5.95 27.79 -10.15
C ALA A 783 -7.24 27.41 -10.88
N ARG A 784 -7.27 27.58 -12.21
CA ARG A 784 -8.44 27.22 -13.04
C ARG A 784 -8.73 25.71 -13.00
N ARG A 785 -7.72 24.88 -13.08
CA ARG A 785 -7.87 23.42 -13.01
C ARG A 785 -8.49 22.99 -11.67
N LEU A 786 -7.93 23.46 -10.56
CA LEU A 786 -8.38 23.08 -9.22
C LEU A 786 -9.76 23.67 -8.87
N SER A 787 -10.05 24.91 -9.31
CA SER A 787 -11.38 25.49 -9.18
C SER A 787 -12.42 24.66 -9.94
N GLY A 788 -12.12 24.26 -11.19
CA GLY A 788 -13.02 23.41 -11.97
C GLY A 788 -13.30 22.07 -11.29
N LEU A 789 -12.28 21.41 -10.78
CA LEU A 789 -12.45 20.15 -10.01
C LEU A 789 -13.25 20.39 -8.73
N SER A 790 -12.99 21.45 -7.98
CA SER A 790 -13.74 21.80 -6.76
C SER A 790 -15.25 21.94 -7.06
N LEU A 791 -15.60 22.57 -8.19
CA LEU A 791 -17.00 22.73 -8.59
C LEU A 791 -17.69 21.40 -8.90
N VAL A 792 -17.00 20.44 -9.50
CA VAL A 792 -17.56 19.10 -9.77
C VAL A 792 -18.05 18.45 -8.48
N TYR A 793 -17.27 18.52 -7.40
CA TYR A 793 -17.65 17.99 -6.08
C TYR A 793 -18.75 18.81 -5.42
N ALA A 794 -18.69 20.15 -5.54
CA ALA A 794 -19.70 21.05 -5.02
C ALA A 794 -21.08 20.80 -5.67
N GLU A 795 -21.14 20.68 -6.99
CA GLU A 795 -22.39 20.39 -7.72
C GLU A 795 -22.96 19.00 -7.37
N THR A 796 -22.10 18.02 -7.16
CA THR A 796 -22.54 16.69 -6.71
C THR A 796 -23.22 16.74 -5.33
N LEU A 797 -22.67 17.55 -4.41
CA LEU A 797 -23.31 17.79 -3.10
C LEU A 797 -24.66 18.49 -3.24
N LEU A 798 -24.77 19.48 -4.11
CA LEU A 798 -26.02 20.21 -4.35
C LEU A 798 -27.11 19.32 -4.97
N ALA A 799 -26.70 18.40 -5.86
CA ALA A 799 -27.60 17.43 -6.47
C ALA A 799 -28.18 16.44 -5.43
N ALA A 800 -27.51 16.24 -4.31
CA ALA A 800 -27.97 15.35 -3.23
C ALA A 800 -29.05 15.98 -2.32
N GLY A 801 -29.34 17.27 -2.44
CA GLY A 801 -30.39 17.97 -1.67
C GLY A 801 -30.06 19.41 -1.30
N VAL A 802 -30.96 20.06 -0.56
CA VAL A 802 -30.80 21.44 -0.09
C VAL A 802 -29.68 21.48 0.98
N PRO A 803 -28.64 22.29 0.80
CA PRO A 803 -27.52 22.33 1.75
C PRO A 803 -27.94 22.99 3.08
N ASN A 804 -27.44 22.48 4.18
CA ASN A 804 -27.47 23.17 5.46
C ASN A 804 -26.45 24.31 5.50
N SER A 805 -26.48 25.16 6.53
CA SER A 805 -25.56 26.30 6.67
C SER A 805 -24.06 25.92 6.53
N TYR A 806 -23.67 24.78 7.08
CA TYR A 806 -22.27 24.31 7.03
C TYR A 806 -21.85 23.95 5.60
N THR A 807 -22.66 23.12 4.92
CA THR A 807 -22.41 22.71 3.53
C THR A 807 -22.46 23.91 2.57
N ALA A 808 -23.49 24.77 2.72
CA ALA A 808 -23.65 25.96 1.88
C ALA A 808 -22.44 26.91 1.97
N ARG A 809 -21.85 27.07 3.15
CA ARG A 809 -20.66 27.89 3.37
C ARG A 809 -19.46 27.42 2.56
N GLY A 810 -19.18 26.12 2.58
CA GLY A 810 -18.04 25.54 1.86
C GLY A 810 -18.25 25.55 0.36
N VAL A 811 -19.45 25.17 -0.09
CA VAL A 811 -19.82 25.18 -1.51
C VAL A 811 -19.80 26.61 -2.08
N ALA A 812 -20.36 27.58 -1.37
CA ALA A 812 -20.35 28.98 -1.81
C ALA A 812 -18.93 29.53 -1.93
N LYS A 813 -18.02 29.15 -1.01
CA LYS A 813 -16.59 29.49 -1.14
C LYS A 813 -16.00 28.97 -2.45
N ALA A 814 -16.27 27.71 -2.79
CA ALA A 814 -15.77 27.11 -4.03
C ALA A 814 -16.23 27.88 -5.28
N PHE A 815 -17.53 28.24 -5.36
CA PHE A 815 -18.08 29.05 -6.46
C PHE A 815 -17.49 30.46 -6.52
N THR A 816 -17.31 31.13 -5.39
CA THR A 816 -16.71 32.47 -5.35
C THR A 816 -15.26 32.44 -5.85
N ILE A 817 -14.46 31.44 -5.43
CA ILE A 817 -13.08 31.27 -5.88
C ILE A 817 -13.01 30.93 -7.38
N ALA A 818 -13.97 30.16 -7.87
CA ALA A 818 -14.07 29.82 -9.29
C ALA A 818 -14.57 30.97 -10.18
N GLY A 819 -14.93 32.13 -9.59
CA GLY A 819 -15.40 33.30 -10.33
C GLY A 819 -16.90 33.33 -10.63
N ASP A 820 -17.70 32.53 -9.93
CA ASP A 820 -19.18 32.54 -10.01
C ASP A 820 -19.83 32.94 -8.68
N PRO A 821 -19.69 34.20 -8.22
CA PRO A 821 -20.29 34.68 -6.97
C PRO A 821 -21.80 34.74 -7.05
N ALA A 822 -22.39 34.80 -8.25
CA ALA A 822 -23.83 34.80 -8.45
C ALA A 822 -24.43 33.45 -8.02
N ARG A 823 -23.79 32.35 -8.41
CA ARG A 823 -24.18 31.00 -8.00
C ARG A 823 -23.97 30.78 -6.49
N ALA A 824 -22.88 31.31 -5.96
CA ALA A 824 -22.64 31.29 -4.51
C ALA A 824 -23.77 31.96 -3.74
N LEU A 825 -24.21 33.13 -4.17
CA LEU A 825 -25.32 33.88 -3.54
C LEU A 825 -26.64 33.11 -3.62
N GLN A 826 -26.97 32.48 -4.76
CA GLN A 826 -28.16 31.63 -4.88
C GLN A 826 -28.16 30.48 -3.86
N ILE A 827 -27.02 29.80 -3.68
CA ILE A 827 -26.87 28.68 -2.75
C ILE A 827 -27.07 29.14 -1.31
N ILE A 828 -26.46 30.26 -0.93
CA ILE A 828 -26.62 30.84 0.42
C ILE A 828 -28.08 31.25 0.69
N THR A 829 -28.73 31.86 -0.28
CA THR A 829 -30.13 32.33 -0.14
C THR A 829 -31.10 31.14 -0.04
N ALA A 830 -30.76 29.97 -0.56
CA ALA A 830 -31.60 28.78 -0.45
C ALA A 830 -31.54 28.13 0.96
N VAL A 831 -30.61 28.52 1.83
CA VAL A 831 -30.53 28.01 3.20
C VAL A 831 -31.72 28.58 4.03
N PRO A 832 -32.43 27.74 4.79
CA PRO A 832 -33.53 28.18 5.66
C PRO A 832 -33.10 29.28 6.65
N ALA A 833 -33.91 30.31 6.84
CA ALA A 833 -33.58 31.49 7.68
C ALA A 833 -33.14 31.10 9.11
N GLY A 834 -33.72 30.07 9.71
CA GLY A 834 -33.35 29.59 11.04
C GLY A 834 -31.98 28.90 11.14
N GLN A 835 -31.31 28.64 10.02
CA GLN A 835 -29.99 28.03 9.93
C GLN A 835 -28.91 29.06 9.56
N VAL A 836 -29.26 30.27 9.23
CA VAL A 836 -28.32 31.34 8.88
C VAL A 836 -27.54 31.76 10.13
N ASN A 837 -26.22 31.80 10.02
CA ASN A 837 -25.31 32.23 11.08
C ASN A 837 -24.24 33.18 10.51
N HIS A 838 -23.45 33.79 11.37
CA HIS A 838 -22.44 34.77 10.98
C HIS A 838 -21.39 34.20 10.00
N TRP A 839 -21.05 32.90 10.09
CA TRP A 839 -20.15 32.24 9.14
C TRP A 839 -20.68 32.20 7.71
N LEU A 840 -21.99 31.97 7.58
CA LEU A 840 -22.67 31.97 6.28
C LEU A 840 -22.86 33.40 5.77
N LEU A 841 -23.19 34.35 6.67
CA LEU A 841 -23.30 35.80 6.35
C LEU A 841 -21.96 36.35 5.85
N TYR A 842 -20.84 35.94 6.42
CA TYR A 842 -19.52 36.31 5.92
C TYR A 842 -19.35 35.91 4.45
N ARG A 843 -19.71 34.67 4.07
CA ARG A 843 -19.65 34.20 2.67
C ARG A 843 -20.65 34.93 1.77
N ARG A 844 -21.78 35.31 2.32
CA ARG A 844 -22.76 36.13 1.62
C ARG A 844 -22.20 37.52 1.32
N ALA A 845 -21.63 38.19 2.30
CA ALA A 845 -20.99 39.49 2.12
C ALA A 845 -19.83 39.42 1.07
N GLU A 846 -19.04 38.34 1.10
CA GLU A 846 -17.99 38.10 0.12
C GLU A 846 -18.53 37.99 -1.31
N ALA A 847 -19.58 37.21 -1.52
CA ALA A 847 -20.23 37.07 -2.81
C ALA A 847 -20.93 38.35 -3.28
N GLU A 848 -21.62 39.03 -2.40
CA GLU A 848 -22.27 40.34 -2.66
C GLU A 848 -21.25 41.41 -3.03
N LEU A 849 -20.09 41.46 -2.34
CA LEU A 849 -19.00 42.37 -2.64
C LEU A 849 -18.39 42.09 -4.00
N ALA A 850 -18.20 40.81 -4.34
CA ALA A 850 -17.67 40.39 -5.64
C ALA A 850 -18.62 40.73 -6.80
N LEU A 851 -19.93 40.85 -6.51
CA LEU A 851 -20.97 41.29 -7.46
C LEU A 851 -21.22 42.82 -7.43
N GLU A 852 -20.42 43.54 -6.64
CA GLU A 852 -20.55 44.99 -6.45
C GLU A 852 -21.93 45.43 -5.94
N LEU A 853 -22.57 44.61 -5.14
CA LEU A 853 -23.92 44.86 -4.61
C LEU A 853 -23.85 45.73 -3.35
N PRO A 854 -24.66 46.80 -3.24
CA PRO A 854 -24.63 47.73 -2.11
C PRO A 854 -24.99 47.12 -0.75
N GLN A 855 -25.79 46.02 -0.74
CA GLN A 855 -26.18 45.30 0.47
C GLN A 855 -24.99 44.57 1.15
N SER A 856 -23.88 44.39 0.47
CA SER A 856 -22.69 43.75 1.03
C SER A 856 -22.23 44.40 2.34
N LEU A 857 -22.39 45.70 2.48
CA LEU A 857 -22.03 46.44 3.70
C LEU A 857 -22.92 46.05 4.89
N GLU A 858 -24.20 45.92 4.71
CA GLU A 858 -25.13 45.53 5.78
C GLU A 858 -24.91 44.09 6.18
N THR A 859 -24.76 43.20 5.18
CA THR A 859 -24.47 41.80 5.42
C THR A 859 -23.13 41.62 6.17
N ALA A 860 -22.10 42.42 5.86
CA ALA A 860 -20.82 42.37 6.55
C ALA A 860 -20.90 42.85 8.01
N ARG A 861 -21.76 43.86 8.28
CA ARG A 861 -22.05 44.34 9.65
C ARG A 861 -22.76 43.28 10.50
N GLU A 862 -23.80 42.65 9.93
CA GLU A 862 -24.49 41.54 10.60
C GLU A 862 -23.57 40.38 10.87
N ALA A 863 -22.70 40.02 9.91
CA ALA A 863 -21.71 38.95 10.06
C ALA A 863 -20.72 39.25 11.20
N LEU A 864 -20.21 40.48 11.24
CA LEU A 864 -19.29 40.91 12.31
C LEU A 864 -19.97 40.92 13.68
N ALA A 865 -21.20 41.46 13.78
CA ALA A 865 -21.94 41.47 15.03
C ALA A 865 -22.13 40.03 15.58
N GLY A 866 -22.55 39.09 14.75
CA GLY A 866 -22.69 37.71 15.15
C GLY A 866 -21.35 37.04 15.50
N ALA A 867 -20.24 37.45 14.86
CA ALA A 867 -18.90 36.94 15.16
C ALA A 867 -18.35 37.44 16.52
N LEU A 868 -18.70 38.69 16.90
CA LEU A 868 -18.30 39.24 18.20
C LEU A 868 -19.02 38.55 19.37
N ASP A 869 -20.19 38.00 19.15
CA ASP A 869 -20.99 37.27 20.15
C ASP A 869 -20.60 35.76 20.21
N ASP A 870 -19.76 35.27 19.31
CA ASP A 870 -19.33 33.85 19.25
C ASP A 870 -17.84 33.72 19.61
N SER A 871 -17.52 33.18 20.78
CA SER A 871 -16.11 32.95 21.22
C SER A 871 -15.29 32.12 20.24
N ARG A 872 -15.93 31.27 19.41
CA ARG A 872 -15.23 30.48 18.38
C ARG A 872 -14.77 31.31 17.19
N ALA A 873 -15.32 32.50 17.02
CA ALA A 873 -14.93 33.42 15.95
C ALA A 873 -13.77 34.34 16.36
N GLU A 874 -13.34 34.34 17.62
CA GLU A 874 -12.32 35.25 18.15
C GLU A 874 -11.04 35.27 17.28
N MET A 875 -10.53 34.10 16.93
CA MET A 875 -9.34 33.96 16.07
C MET A 875 -9.59 34.31 14.59
N HIS A 876 -10.83 34.60 14.19
CA HIS A 876 -11.20 34.99 12.84
C HIS A 876 -11.66 36.45 12.73
N LEU A 877 -11.72 37.19 13.84
CA LEU A 877 -12.23 38.57 13.86
C LEU A 877 -11.46 39.48 12.90
N ALA A 878 -10.16 39.28 12.72
CA ALA A 878 -9.36 40.03 11.74
C ALA A 878 -9.96 39.93 10.32
N SER A 879 -10.46 38.75 9.91
CA SER A 879 -11.08 38.54 8.58
C SER A 879 -12.43 39.23 8.47
N TYR A 880 -13.21 39.29 9.58
CA TYR A 880 -14.51 40.00 9.56
C TYR A 880 -14.31 41.52 9.52
N PHE A 881 -13.35 42.07 10.25
CA PHE A 881 -12.99 43.48 10.16
C PHE A 881 -12.45 43.84 8.77
N ASP A 882 -11.62 42.98 8.15
CA ASP A 882 -11.13 43.17 6.79
C ASP A 882 -12.29 43.17 5.78
N MET A 883 -13.24 42.24 5.91
CA MET A 883 -14.42 42.18 5.04
C MET A 883 -15.21 43.46 5.14
N LEU A 884 -15.47 43.94 6.37
CA LEU A 884 -16.21 45.20 6.57
C LEU A 884 -15.44 46.39 6.01
N SER A 885 -14.11 46.47 6.18
CA SER A 885 -13.25 47.48 5.60
C SER A 885 -13.37 47.53 4.06
N ARG A 886 -13.37 46.35 3.42
CA ARG A 886 -13.51 46.24 1.96
C ARG A 886 -14.88 46.69 1.48
N CYS A 887 -15.95 46.36 2.20
CA CYS A 887 -17.33 46.81 1.89
C CYS A 887 -17.48 48.32 2.07
N LEU A 888 -16.91 48.91 3.12
CA LEU A 888 -16.87 50.36 3.32
C LEU A 888 -16.10 51.09 2.22
N LYS A 889 -14.97 50.57 1.80
CA LYS A 889 -14.23 51.10 0.65
C LYS A 889 -15.09 51.08 -0.61
N HIS A 890 -15.84 50.00 -0.86
CA HIS A 890 -16.71 49.91 -2.02
C HIS A 890 -17.87 50.92 -2.00
N THR A 891 -18.35 51.31 -0.83
CA THR A 891 -19.38 52.36 -0.63
C THR A 891 -18.77 53.74 -0.46
N GLU A 892 -17.48 53.95 -0.78
CA GLU A 892 -16.75 55.20 -0.73
C GLU A 892 -16.56 55.78 0.69
N ASP A 893 -16.91 55.08 1.75
CA ASP A 893 -16.59 55.45 3.13
C ASP A 893 -15.13 55.05 3.47
N ILE A 894 -14.16 55.84 2.95
CA ILE A 894 -12.74 55.57 3.15
C ILE A 894 -12.30 55.71 4.59
N HIS A 895 -12.90 56.68 5.37
CA HIS A 895 -12.58 56.85 6.79
C HIS A 895 -13.01 55.63 7.61
N GLY A 896 -14.21 55.17 7.44
CA GLY A 896 -14.71 53.95 8.07
C GLY A 896 -13.89 52.72 7.65
N ALA A 897 -13.47 52.61 6.37
CA ALA A 897 -12.65 51.53 5.87
C ALA A 897 -11.27 51.48 6.58
N ILE A 898 -10.62 52.63 6.78
CA ILE A 898 -9.34 52.72 7.50
C ILE A 898 -9.51 52.27 8.97
N GLU A 899 -10.57 52.72 9.64
CA GLU A 899 -10.83 52.30 11.04
C GLU A 899 -10.95 50.79 11.16
N GLN A 900 -11.75 50.16 10.29
CA GLN A 900 -11.92 48.72 10.29
C GLN A 900 -10.65 47.97 9.87
N ALA A 901 -9.84 48.50 8.95
CA ALA A 901 -8.55 47.92 8.61
C ALA A 901 -7.56 47.95 9.81
N ARG A 902 -7.56 48.98 10.59
CA ARG A 902 -6.75 49.07 11.84
C ARG A 902 -7.21 48.03 12.86
N LEU A 903 -8.51 47.83 13.02
CA LEU A 903 -9.06 46.81 13.90
C LEU A 903 -8.70 45.38 13.35
N ALA A 904 -8.75 45.17 12.05
CA ALA A 904 -8.31 43.90 11.46
C ALA A 904 -6.83 43.63 11.81
N ILE A 905 -5.97 44.60 11.69
CA ILE A 905 -4.54 44.49 12.06
C ILE A 905 -4.38 44.20 13.57
N ALA A 906 -5.15 44.87 14.41
CA ALA A 906 -5.10 44.67 15.86
C ALA A 906 -5.50 43.25 16.29
N HIS A 907 -6.44 42.65 15.57
CA HIS A 907 -6.89 41.29 15.83
C HIS A 907 -6.14 40.21 15.01
N SER A 908 -5.16 40.59 14.19
CA SER A 908 -4.37 39.63 13.37
C SER A 908 -3.09 39.23 14.10
N ASN A 909 -2.74 37.96 14.00
CA ASN A 909 -1.42 37.46 14.43
C ASN A 909 -0.32 37.92 13.46
N GLU A 910 0.94 37.90 13.89
CA GLU A 910 2.08 38.17 13.02
C GLU A 910 2.12 37.14 11.87
N GLY A 911 2.44 37.62 10.66
CA GLY A 911 2.51 36.77 9.47
C GLY A 911 2.05 37.48 8.20
N GLN A 912 1.97 36.74 7.10
CA GLN A 912 1.68 37.27 5.77
C GLN A 912 0.32 37.97 5.70
N PHE A 913 -0.72 37.43 6.36
CA PHE A 913 -2.04 38.08 6.35
C PHE A 913 -2.01 39.47 7.03
N ARG A 914 -1.29 39.64 8.14
CA ARG A 914 -1.08 40.93 8.78
C ARG A 914 -0.37 41.91 7.85
N GLN A 915 0.63 41.43 7.11
CA GLN A 915 1.35 42.24 6.10
C GLN A 915 0.41 42.73 4.99
N GLU A 916 -0.44 41.84 4.46
CA GLU A 916 -1.45 42.21 3.46
C GLU A 916 -2.46 43.24 3.99
N LEU A 917 -2.86 43.12 5.29
CA LEU A 917 -3.72 44.11 5.92
C LEU A 917 -3.04 45.48 6.06
N ILE A 918 -1.75 45.51 6.38
CA ILE A 918 -0.94 46.74 6.47
C ILE A 918 -0.84 47.38 5.06
N GLU A 919 -0.58 46.58 4.01
CA GLU A 919 -0.52 47.11 2.65
C GLU A 919 -1.87 47.69 2.20
N ARG A 920 -3.00 47.05 2.56
CA ARG A 920 -4.33 47.56 2.29
C ARG A 920 -4.61 48.85 3.04
N LEU A 921 -4.22 48.95 4.32
CA LEU A 921 -4.35 50.13 5.11
C LEU A 921 -3.56 51.29 4.46
N ASN A 922 -2.30 51.09 4.10
CA ASN A 922 -1.47 52.08 3.42
C ASN A 922 -2.12 52.52 2.10
N ALA A 923 -2.69 51.58 1.33
CA ALA A 923 -3.40 51.97 0.10
C ALA A 923 -4.66 52.82 0.37
N LEU A 924 -5.39 52.57 1.45
CA LEU A 924 -6.55 53.37 1.86
C LEU A 924 -6.13 54.77 2.32
N GLU A 925 -5.06 54.88 3.10
CA GLU A 925 -4.52 56.19 3.60
C GLU A 925 -4.01 57.07 2.45
N LEU A 926 -3.47 56.46 1.38
CA LEU A 926 -3.08 57.18 0.16
C LEU A 926 -4.28 57.74 -0.62
N LEU A 927 -5.48 57.16 -0.49
CA LEU A 927 -6.69 57.69 -1.13
C LEU A 927 -7.20 58.99 -0.42
N ILE A 928 -6.96 59.18 0.83
CA ILE A 928 -7.32 60.41 1.59
C ILE A 928 -6.28 61.50 1.34
N SER A 929 -5.04 61.15 1.07
CA SER A 929 -3.97 62.11 0.84
C SER A 929 -3.93 62.71 -0.58
N ARG A 930 -4.74 62.12 -1.47
CA ARG A 930 -5.02 62.65 -2.84
C ARG A 930 -6.32 63.45 -2.86
#